data_4b656cbbe4bf70ace15a0afba7cd7696
#
_entry.id   4b656cbbe4bf70ace15a0afba7cd7696
#
_cell.length_a   1.000
_cell.length_b   1.000
_cell.length_c   1.000
_cell.angle_alpha   90.00
_cell.angle_beta   90.00
_cell.angle_gamma   90.00
#
_symmetry.space_group_name_H-M   'P 1'
#
loop_
_entity.id
_entity.type
_entity.pdbx_description
1 polymer ?
#
loop_
_entity_poly.entity_id
_entity_poly.type
_entity_poly.pdbx_seq_one_letter_code
_entity_poly.pdbx_strand_id
1 'polypeptide(L)'
;KINPGTMNYSLGKGLRLNKDAGILNFNLDYAQAWGDPRQKTKSFDRYTFSLGYSKDISRIWHTDTKVRYMMGKDWNGKDPDAIDDGTFQKNLNQLFSLSHNGKISINKPFSRTINYTLGVSYTQTEMEKSSIVTNSSGLLPILTATETGYYNVPFEQSSYQASGGSLSRPGNVYAKISNTFFVKSKKTYQNFKMGVEYHYDWNNARGYYNDDDRYPLQPNSNGRPRPFSDIPGIHKMAAYIEDNFRWEISENRFLKIQLGGRFTTLQPWSDEATFSFSPRVNASFSVNKWLNIRGGFGLNSKTPGLDYLYPDKKYIDRVAANYMPQDDKAGQILMYHTQVYNVQRTKGLKNATNRKWEAGFDIKLSDKHKLSIIGYHDKTANGFGSATEYFTYTANYYSAEKGLIITPGQATKIDWNNPERQDIVFSTTGKIGNTNVSINKGIEMDFDLGEIPAIHTSFYLSGAYMESKTYSKDINSSNPSDLPTEYTIANTTPFKIVYPSGLTNNVYRRFMNNLRIVTNIPALRMVASFSTQAIWYNYTKSNNPPMDPIGWIDTDLSYHEITADMLADENYKIKGVSLKSQRKNPKDNVPSKAPITWLMSGRLTKELGNIGGISFYANNILFYEPFLKNSTSNTLVQRNTGSFSFGVELFFNL
;
A
#
# COMPACT_ATOMS: atom_id res chain seq x y z
N LYS A 1 -21.08 17.17 -25.10
CA LYS A 1 -20.64 16.38 -23.92
C LYS A 1 -20.07 17.36 -22.90
N ILE A 2 -20.65 17.42 -21.72
CA ILE A 2 -20.08 18.20 -20.61
C ILE A 2 -19.03 17.31 -19.97
N ASN A 3 -17.76 17.74 -20.03
CA ASN A 3 -16.65 16.97 -19.54
C ASN A 3 -16.58 17.00 -18.00
N PRO A 4 -15.97 15.98 -17.35
CA PRO A 4 -15.65 16.05 -15.94
C PRO A 4 -14.79 17.28 -15.65
N GLY A 5 -14.94 17.85 -14.46
CA GLY A 5 -14.25 19.08 -14.09
C GLY A 5 -13.84 19.12 -12.63
N THR A 6 -12.96 20.06 -12.32
CA THR A 6 -12.53 20.37 -10.95
C THR A 6 -12.52 21.88 -10.74
N MET A 7 -12.86 22.30 -9.55
CA MET A 7 -12.69 23.68 -9.07
C MET A 7 -11.93 23.66 -7.75
N ASN A 8 -10.98 24.58 -7.62
CA ASN A 8 -10.23 24.76 -6.38
C ASN A 8 -10.22 26.23 -6.00
N TYR A 9 -10.49 26.50 -4.73
CA TYR A 9 -10.40 27.83 -4.13
C TYR A 9 -9.45 27.77 -2.96
N SER A 10 -8.51 28.71 -2.90
CA SER A 10 -7.56 28.80 -1.80
C SER A 10 -7.44 30.23 -1.33
N LEU A 11 -7.54 30.42 -0.01
CA LEU A 11 -7.36 31.70 0.64
C LEU A 11 -6.36 31.53 1.78
N GLY A 12 -5.24 32.25 1.71
CA GLY A 12 -4.21 32.23 2.75
C GLY A 12 -3.75 33.64 3.10
N LYS A 13 -3.56 33.88 4.40
CA LYS A 13 -3.02 35.15 4.89
C LYS A 13 -2.10 34.92 6.08
N GLY A 14 -0.94 35.55 6.03
CA GLY A 14 -0.04 35.71 7.17
C GLY A 14 -0.29 37.05 7.82
N LEU A 15 -0.61 37.05 9.10
CA LEU A 15 -0.81 38.27 9.90
C LEU A 15 0.32 38.40 10.90
N ARG A 16 1.12 39.41 10.77
CA ARG A 16 2.08 39.78 11.80
C ARG A 16 1.33 40.51 12.90
N LEU A 17 1.20 39.89 14.05
CA LEU A 17 0.65 40.51 15.25
C LEU A 17 1.67 41.53 15.77
N ASN A 18 1.36 42.26 16.84
CA ASN A 18 2.28 43.28 17.39
C ASN A 18 3.70 42.74 17.56
N LYS A 19 4.72 43.62 17.65
CA LYS A 19 6.16 43.28 17.60
C LYS A 19 6.58 42.00 18.34
N ASP A 20 5.93 41.69 19.46
CA ASP A 20 6.24 40.55 20.33
C ASP A 20 5.13 39.49 20.37
N ALA A 21 4.06 39.63 19.62
CA ALA A 21 2.93 38.72 19.67
C ALA A 21 2.99 37.59 18.63
N GLY A 22 3.98 37.61 17.72
CA GLY A 22 4.22 36.54 16.77
C GLY A 22 3.52 36.70 15.41
N ILE A 23 3.47 35.61 14.66
CA ILE A 23 2.86 35.54 13.32
C ILE A 23 1.76 34.49 13.36
N LEU A 24 0.58 34.90 12.90
CA LEU A 24 -0.57 34.03 12.70
C LEU A 24 -0.75 33.79 11.20
N ASN A 25 -0.77 32.53 10.80
CA ASN A 25 -1.04 32.14 9.42
C ASN A 25 -2.34 31.34 9.38
N PHE A 26 -3.25 31.70 8.50
CA PHE A 26 -4.39 30.86 8.23
C PHE A 26 -4.44 30.50 6.75
N ASN A 27 -4.98 29.33 6.46
CA ASN A 27 -5.25 28.87 5.11
C ASN A 27 -6.58 28.13 5.08
N LEU A 28 -7.39 28.44 4.07
CA LEU A 28 -8.64 27.78 3.77
C LEU A 28 -8.61 27.34 2.32
N ASP A 29 -8.75 26.04 2.09
CA ASP A 29 -8.82 25.47 0.75
C ASP A 29 -10.15 24.73 0.59
N TYR A 30 -10.79 24.95 -0.53
CA TYR A 30 -11.93 24.18 -0.99
C TYR A 30 -11.65 23.60 -2.37
N ALA A 31 -11.83 22.32 -2.53
CA ALA A 31 -11.71 21.62 -3.80
C ALA A 31 -12.99 20.83 -4.08
N GLN A 32 -13.50 20.97 -5.28
CA GLN A 32 -14.63 20.20 -5.78
C GLN A 32 -14.24 19.51 -7.08
N ALA A 33 -14.68 18.26 -7.24
CA ALA A 33 -14.58 17.53 -8.50
C ALA A 33 -15.93 16.89 -8.85
N TRP A 34 -16.24 16.84 -10.13
CA TRP A 34 -17.42 16.17 -10.64
C TRP A 34 -17.09 15.35 -11.88
N GLY A 35 -17.82 14.25 -12.05
CA GLY A 35 -17.80 13.45 -13.26
C GLY A 35 -18.67 14.07 -14.36
N ASP A 36 -19.73 13.41 -14.74
CA ASP A 36 -20.73 13.98 -15.66
C ASP A 36 -21.66 14.92 -14.86
N PRO A 37 -21.74 16.23 -15.19
CA PRO A 37 -22.62 17.17 -14.49
C PRO A 37 -24.11 16.81 -14.57
N ARG A 38 -24.50 15.94 -15.48
CA ARG A 38 -25.86 15.38 -15.54
C ARG A 38 -26.10 14.35 -14.41
N GLN A 39 -25.03 13.75 -13.90
CA GLN A 39 -25.06 12.85 -12.74
C GLN A 39 -24.78 13.64 -11.47
N LYS A 40 -25.74 14.42 -10.99
CA LYS A 40 -25.66 15.22 -9.78
C LYS A 40 -25.36 14.43 -8.50
N THR A 41 -25.46 13.12 -8.60
CA THR A 41 -25.22 12.16 -7.52
C THR A 41 -23.75 11.80 -7.32
N LYS A 42 -22.87 12.18 -8.27
CA LYS A 42 -21.41 11.94 -8.17
C LYS A 42 -20.69 13.24 -7.88
N SER A 43 -20.19 13.39 -6.67
CA SER A 43 -19.42 14.56 -6.25
C SER A 43 -18.26 14.18 -5.34
N PHE A 44 -17.22 14.98 -5.43
CA PHE A 44 -16.12 14.99 -4.49
C PHE A 44 -15.93 16.42 -3.99
N ASP A 45 -15.98 16.60 -2.68
CA ASP A 45 -15.76 17.88 -2.02
C ASP A 45 -14.69 17.72 -0.94
N ARG A 46 -13.73 18.63 -0.90
CA ARG A 46 -12.71 18.66 0.14
C ARG A 46 -12.54 20.05 0.70
N TYR A 47 -12.62 20.17 1.99
CA TYR A 47 -12.37 21.37 2.77
C TYR A 47 -11.11 21.16 3.59
N THR A 48 -10.20 22.13 3.54
CA THR A 48 -9.01 22.11 4.39
C THR A 48 -8.91 23.47 5.07
N PHE A 49 -8.84 23.44 6.38
CA PHE A 49 -8.54 24.61 7.20
C PHE A 49 -7.22 24.38 7.93
N SER A 50 -6.34 25.37 7.94
CA SER A 50 -5.14 25.33 8.77
C SER A 50 -4.87 26.67 9.43
N LEU A 51 -4.50 26.61 10.71
CA LEU A 51 -4.10 27.76 11.51
C LEU A 51 -2.71 27.47 12.07
N GLY A 52 -1.76 28.34 11.76
CA GLY A 52 -0.40 28.29 12.26
C GLY A 52 -0.08 29.52 13.12
N TYR A 53 0.54 29.29 14.26
CA TYR A 53 1.01 30.36 15.14
C TYR A 53 2.48 30.16 15.46
N SER A 54 3.29 31.14 15.07
CA SER A 54 4.74 31.16 15.27
C SER A 54 5.12 32.31 16.17
N LYS A 55 5.88 32.04 17.24
CA LYS A 55 6.27 33.05 18.21
C LYS A 55 7.65 32.75 18.82
N ASP A 56 8.40 33.83 19.03
CA ASP A 56 9.55 33.84 19.92
C ASP A 56 9.08 34.10 21.36
N ILE A 57 9.04 33.00 22.18
CA ILE A 57 8.69 33.11 23.61
C ILE A 57 9.74 33.90 24.37
N SER A 58 10.98 33.73 23.95
CA SER A 58 12.14 34.47 24.46
C SER A 58 13.22 34.57 23.39
N ARG A 59 14.33 35.26 23.68
CA ARG A 59 15.50 35.34 22.77
C ARG A 59 16.10 33.99 22.39
N ILE A 60 15.87 32.97 23.20
CA ILE A 60 16.41 31.62 23.00
C ILE A 60 15.35 30.59 22.64
N TRP A 61 14.08 30.89 22.79
CA TRP A 61 13.00 29.92 22.63
C TRP A 61 11.98 30.37 21.58
N HIS A 62 11.97 29.65 20.46
CA HIS A 62 11.03 29.79 19.35
C HIS A 62 10.03 28.64 19.36
N THR A 63 8.77 28.93 19.02
CA THR A 63 7.70 27.91 18.92
C THR A 63 6.85 28.11 17.67
N ASP A 64 6.44 26.97 17.09
CA ASP A 64 5.48 26.87 16.00
C ASP A 64 4.36 25.91 16.38
N THR A 65 3.14 26.39 16.42
CA THR A 65 1.94 25.59 16.65
C THR A 65 1.07 25.57 15.41
N LYS A 66 0.65 24.40 14.96
CA LYS A 66 -0.23 24.26 13.79
C LYS A 66 -1.41 23.37 14.11
N VAL A 67 -2.60 23.89 13.85
CA VAL A 67 -3.86 23.15 13.84
C VAL A 67 -4.28 22.96 12.39
N ARG A 68 -4.72 21.77 12.04
CA ARG A 68 -5.28 21.46 10.73
C ARG A 68 -6.54 20.64 10.89
N TYR A 69 -7.56 21.04 10.16
CA TYR A 69 -8.76 20.25 9.94
C TYR A 69 -8.96 20.03 8.46
N MET A 70 -9.28 18.80 8.08
CA MET A 70 -9.62 18.45 6.70
C MET A 70 -10.89 17.61 6.72
N MET A 71 -11.81 17.89 5.82
CA MET A 71 -12.99 17.08 5.56
C MET A 71 -13.07 16.79 4.05
N GLY A 72 -13.16 15.53 3.70
CA GLY A 72 -13.38 15.06 2.33
C GLY A 72 -14.68 14.28 2.26
N LYS A 73 -15.51 14.57 1.27
CA LYS A 73 -16.72 13.83 0.93
C LYS A 73 -16.58 13.31 -0.48
N ASP A 74 -16.75 12.03 -0.67
CA ASP A 74 -16.75 11.38 -1.98
C ASP A 74 -18.02 10.56 -2.10
N TRP A 75 -18.92 11.02 -2.92
CA TRP A 75 -20.28 10.48 -3.03
C TRP A 75 -20.56 9.99 -4.44
N ASN A 76 -20.97 8.73 -4.52
CA ASN A 76 -21.61 8.14 -5.67
C ASN A 76 -23.04 7.79 -5.24
N GLY A 77 -23.95 8.73 -5.43
CA GLY A 77 -25.34 8.60 -4.98
C GLY A 77 -26.17 7.70 -5.87
N LYS A 78 -27.38 7.43 -5.43
CA LYS A 78 -28.38 6.68 -6.19
C LYS A 78 -28.67 7.38 -7.52
N ASP A 79 -28.69 6.61 -8.62
CA ASP A 79 -29.08 7.15 -9.91
C ASP A 79 -30.61 7.35 -9.93
N PRO A 80 -31.11 8.60 -10.07
CA PRO A 80 -32.54 8.87 -10.07
C PRO A 80 -33.26 8.30 -11.30
N ASP A 81 -32.55 8.01 -12.38
CA ASP A 81 -33.09 7.49 -13.62
C ASP A 81 -33.09 5.93 -13.66
N ALA A 82 -32.41 5.29 -12.71
CA ALA A 82 -32.41 3.85 -12.53
C ALA A 82 -33.54 3.45 -11.54
N ILE A 83 -34.62 2.93 -12.06
CA ILE A 83 -35.86 2.70 -11.30
C ILE A 83 -35.68 1.73 -10.12
N ASP A 84 -34.76 0.76 -10.25
CA ASP A 84 -34.53 -0.30 -9.24
C ASP A 84 -33.10 -0.34 -8.68
N ASP A 85 -32.26 0.61 -9.03
CA ASP A 85 -30.88 0.64 -8.55
C ASP A 85 -30.75 1.36 -7.21
N GLY A 86 -30.84 0.60 -6.11
CA GLY A 86 -30.54 1.07 -4.76
C GLY A 86 -29.03 1.29 -4.50
N THR A 87 -28.21 1.26 -5.54
CA THR A 87 -26.74 1.32 -5.40
C THR A 87 -26.28 2.73 -5.12
N PHE A 88 -25.54 2.89 -4.03
CA PHE A 88 -24.80 4.11 -3.71
C PHE A 88 -23.56 3.80 -2.91
N GLN A 89 -22.63 4.74 -2.89
CA GLN A 89 -21.49 4.73 -1.98
C GLN A 89 -21.18 6.15 -1.55
N LYS A 90 -21.05 6.35 -0.25
CA LYS A 90 -20.65 7.63 0.38
C LYS A 90 -19.43 7.39 1.23
N ASN A 91 -18.41 8.20 1.03
CA ASN A 91 -17.22 8.22 1.87
C ASN A 91 -17.11 9.58 2.53
N LEU A 92 -16.97 9.59 3.84
CA LEU A 92 -16.65 10.77 4.64
C LEU A 92 -15.28 10.55 5.28
N ASN A 93 -14.36 11.48 5.06
CA ASN A 93 -13.03 11.45 5.64
C ASN A 93 -12.76 12.76 6.38
N GLN A 94 -12.53 12.70 7.68
CA GLN A 94 -12.24 13.86 8.51
C GLN A 94 -10.91 13.65 9.20
N LEU A 95 -10.05 14.65 9.17
CA LEU A 95 -8.76 14.66 9.86
C LEU A 95 -8.66 15.90 10.71
N PHE A 96 -8.39 15.70 11.99
CA PHE A 96 -7.92 16.75 12.89
C PHE A 96 -6.46 16.48 13.24
N SER A 97 -5.62 17.50 13.21
CA SER A 97 -4.25 17.40 13.72
C SER A 97 -3.80 18.67 14.41
N LEU A 98 -3.07 18.49 15.51
CA LEU A 98 -2.37 19.52 16.24
C LEU A 98 -0.90 19.17 16.30
N SER A 99 -0.02 20.08 15.94
CA SER A 99 1.42 19.91 16.13
C SER A 99 2.01 21.17 16.80
N HIS A 100 2.91 20.94 17.75
CA HIS A 100 3.65 21.99 18.44
C HIS A 100 5.13 21.67 18.38
N ASN A 101 5.89 22.55 17.74
CA ASN A 101 7.34 22.45 17.61
C ASN A 101 8.01 23.54 18.43
N GLY A 102 9.08 23.21 19.10
CA GLY A 102 9.88 24.20 19.79
C GLY A 102 11.36 24.01 19.52
N LYS A 103 12.06 25.14 19.48
CA LYS A 103 13.50 25.22 19.36
C LYS A 103 14.07 26.12 20.45
N ILE A 104 14.95 25.55 21.28
CA ILE A 104 15.64 26.26 22.35
C ILE A 104 17.10 26.37 21.97
N SER A 105 17.61 27.61 21.79
CA SER A 105 19.00 27.91 21.41
C SER A 105 19.84 28.19 22.66
N ILE A 106 20.48 27.14 23.18
CA ILE A 106 21.28 27.20 24.43
C ILE A 106 22.67 27.78 24.16
N ASN A 107 23.23 27.48 22.98
CA ASN A 107 24.55 27.94 22.52
C ASN A 107 25.72 27.62 23.47
N LYS A 108 25.68 26.47 24.15
CA LYS A 108 26.75 25.93 24.98
C LYS A 108 27.50 24.79 24.25
N PRO A 109 28.73 24.45 24.63
CA PRO A 109 29.52 23.40 23.97
C PRO A 109 28.79 22.04 23.89
N PHE A 110 28.08 21.63 24.96
CA PHE A 110 27.34 20.37 25.05
C PHE A 110 25.92 20.42 24.47
N SER A 111 25.41 21.63 24.16
CA SER A 111 24.09 21.82 23.59
C SER A 111 24.00 23.15 22.86
N ARG A 112 23.86 23.10 21.55
CA ARG A 112 23.63 24.28 20.75
C ARG A 112 22.12 24.57 20.66
N THR A 113 21.37 23.54 20.33
CA THR A 113 19.90 23.64 20.23
C THR A 113 19.24 22.37 20.74
N ILE A 114 18.18 22.55 21.51
CA ILE A 114 17.22 21.51 21.79
C ILE A 114 15.99 21.77 20.93
N ASN A 115 15.58 20.73 20.17
CA ASN A 115 14.34 20.78 19.39
C ASN A 115 13.39 19.74 19.96
N TYR A 116 12.12 20.11 20.10
CA TYR A 116 11.08 19.19 20.47
C TYR A 116 9.87 19.32 19.53
N THR A 117 9.15 18.25 19.39
CA THR A 117 7.89 18.17 18.61
C THR A 117 6.89 17.36 19.41
N LEU A 118 5.70 17.90 19.57
CA LEU A 118 4.54 17.22 20.13
C LEU A 118 3.45 17.25 19.06
N GLY A 119 2.77 16.13 18.88
CA GLY A 119 1.71 16.04 17.88
C GLY A 119 0.61 15.10 18.32
N VAL A 120 -0.60 15.41 17.91
CA VAL A 120 -1.75 14.53 17.98
C VAL A 120 -2.50 14.61 16.67
N SER A 121 -2.93 13.49 16.15
CA SER A 121 -3.86 13.42 15.03
C SER A 121 -4.97 12.42 15.30
N TYR A 122 -6.12 12.73 14.77
CA TYR A 122 -7.30 11.88 14.84
C TYR A 122 -8.01 11.95 13.51
N THR A 123 -8.28 10.79 12.94
CA THR A 123 -8.98 10.68 11.66
C THR A 123 -10.27 9.90 11.88
N GLN A 124 -11.36 10.30 11.22
CA GLN A 124 -12.55 9.47 11.07
C GLN A 124 -12.74 9.23 9.59
N THR A 125 -12.77 7.97 9.20
CA THR A 125 -13.13 7.53 7.86
C THR A 125 -14.38 6.67 7.96
N GLU A 126 -15.41 7.08 7.26
CA GLU A 126 -16.69 6.39 7.20
C GLU A 126 -17.04 6.11 5.75
N MET A 127 -17.36 4.88 5.45
CA MET A 127 -17.87 4.43 4.18
C MET A 127 -19.25 3.82 4.42
N GLU A 128 -20.26 4.32 3.72
CA GLU A 128 -21.59 3.75 3.64
C GLU A 128 -21.83 3.29 2.21
N LYS A 129 -22.26 2.07 2.03
CA LYS A 129 -22.48 1.47 0.72
C LYS A 129 -23.78 0.66 0.71
N SER A 130 -24.50 0.79 -0.38
CA SER A 130 -25.60 -0.10 -0.76
C SER A 130 -25.41 -0.57 -2.19
N SER A 131 -25.65 -1.83 -2.47
CA SER A 131 -25.49 -2.39 -3.81
C SER A 131 -26.37 -3.64 -3.99
N ILE A 132 -26.76 -3.88 -5.24
CA ILE A 132 -27.30 -5.18 -5.63
C ILE A 132 -26.12 -6.15 -5.72
N VAL A 133 -26.20 -7.22 -4.97
CA VAL A 133 -25.21 -8.31 -4.95
C VAL A 133 -25.79 -9.49 -5.72
N THR A 134 -25.06 -9.95 -6.73
CA THR A 134 -25.37 -11.19 -7.45
C THR A 134 -24.46 -12.29 -6.91
N ASN A 135 -25.07 -13.32 -6.34
CA ASN A 135 -24.36 -14.47 -5.80
C ASN A 135 -24.33 -15.60 -6.82
N SER A 136 -23.22 -15.71 -7.56
CA SER A 136 -23.02 -16.75 -8.57
C SER A 136 -22.63 -18.11 -7.98
N SER A 137 -22.12 -18.15 -6.75
CA SER A 137 -21.67 -19.37 -6.09
C SER A 137 -22.77 -20.08 -5.32
N GLY A 138 -23.87 -19.40 -5.06
CA GLY A 138 -24.99 -19.91 -4.28
C GLY A 138 -24.73 -20.01 -2.77
N LEU A 139 -23.51 -19.83 -2.28
CA LEU A 139 -23.15 -19.98 -0.87
C LEU A 139 -22.94 -18.62 -0.21
N LEU A 140 -23.77 -18.26 0.77
CA LEU A 140 -23.60 -17.05 1.58
C LEU A 140 -22.89 -17.38 2.90
N PRO A 141 -21.91 -16.59 3.34
CA PRO A 141 -21.29 -16.77 4.65
C PRO A 141 -22.31 -16.44 5.77
N ILE A 142 -22.27 -17.19 6.84
CA ILE A 142 -23.08 -16.91 8.03
C ILE A 142 -22.30 -15.96 8.93
N LEU A 143 -22.56 -14.65 8.82
CA LEU A 143 -21.78 -13.63 9.52
C LEU A 143 -21.89 -13.71 11.04
N THR A 144 -22.97 -14.29 11.58
CA THR A 144 -23.19 -14.52 13.01
C THR A 144 -22.50 -15.79 13.55
N ALA A 145 -22.02 -16.68 12.66
CA ALA A 145 -21.29 -17.89 13.06
C ALA A 145 -19.83 -17.55 13.41
N THR A 146 -19.58 -17.22 14.66
CA THR A 146 -18.25 -16.81 15.17
C THR A 146 -17.51 -17.90 15.93
N GLU A 147 -18.12 -19.10 16.05
CA GLU A 147 -17.54 -20.28 16.70
C GLU A 147 -17.64 -21.50 15.75
N THR A 148 -16.82 -22.51 16.02
CA THR A 148 -16.91 -23.78 15.27
C THR A 148 -18.20 -24.50 15.62
N GLY A 149 -18.99 -24.84 14.58
CA GLY A 149 -20.28 -25.49 14.80
C GLY A 149 -21.08 -25.65 13.51
N TYR A 150 -22.32 -26.14 13.68
CA TYR A 150 -23.27 -26.31 12.59
C TYR A 150 -24.38 -25.26 12.68
N TYR A 151 -24.68 -24.62 11.56
CA TYR A 151 -25.58 -23.47 11.50
C TYR A 151 -26.57 -23.64 10.35
N ASN A 152 -27.85 -23.44 10.66
CA ASN A 152 -28.87 -23.36 9.63
C ASN A 152 -28.71 -22.09 8.80
N VAL A 153 -28.78 -22.22 7.49
CA VAL A 153 -28.68 -21.12 6.54
C VAL A 153 -30.06 -20.82 5.98
N PRO A 154 -30.49 -19.54 5.93
CA PRO A 154 -31.70 -19.20 5.16
C PRO A 154 -31.43 -19.52 3.70
N PHE A 155 -32.52 -19.91 2.98
CA PHE A 155 -32.44 -20.26 1.56
C PHE A 155 -31.91 -19.08 0.75
N GLU A 156 -31.08 -19.38 -0.20
CA GLU A 156 -30.30 -18.40 -0.94
C GLU A 156 -31.15 -17.64 -1.96
N GLN A 157 -30.87 -16.35 -2.04
CA GLN A 157 -31.30 -15.54 -3.17
C GLN A 157 -30.12 -15.37 -4.12
N SER A 158 -30.39 -15.57 -5.42
CA SER A 158 -29.35 -15.37 -6.46
C SER A 158 -28.96 -13.90 -6.61
N SER A 159 -29.83 -13.00 -6.17
CA SER A 159 -29.59 -11.56 -6.15
C SER A 159 -30.34 -10.91 -5.01
N TYR A 160 -29.71 -9.99 -4.28
CA TYR A 160 -30.31 -9.27 -3.16
C TYR A 160 -29.68 -7.87 -3.03
N GLN A 161 -30.43 -6.97 -2.38
CA GLN A 161 -29.94 -5.67 -1.97
C GLN A 161 -29.16 -5.82 -0.67
N ALA A 162 -27.89 -5.41 -0.68
CA ALA A 162 -27.05 -5.38 0.52
C ALA A 162 -26.69 -3.95 0.87
N SER A 163 -26.67 -3.65 2.16
CA SER A 163 -26.19 -2.39 2.70
C SER A 163 -25.29 -2.59 3.92
N GLY A 164 -24.44 -1.62 4.16
CA GLY A 164 -23.46 -1.64 5.25
C GLY A 164 -22.31 -0.68 4.99
N GLY A 165 -21.19 -0.91 5.65
CA GLY A 165 -20.06 -0.02 5.47
C GLY A 165 -18.85 -0.34 6.32
N SER A 166 -18.05 0.70 6.57
CA SER A 166 -16.93 0.64 7.50
C SER A 166 -16.77 1.97 8.22
N LEU A 167 -16.45 1.89 9.50
CA LEU A 167 -16.08 3.04 10.32
C LEU A 167 -14.69 2.79 10.92
N SER A 168 -13.77 3.71 10.68
CA SER A 168 -12.40 3.70 11.20
C SER A 168 -12.09 5.03 11.87
N ARG A 169 -11.46 4.98 13.05
CA ARG A 169 -11.11 6.16 13.85
C ARG A 169 -9.67 6.05 14.38
N PRO A 170 -8.67 6.02 13.46
CA PRO A 170 -7.28 5.99 13.89
C PRO A 170 -6.88 7.29 14.57
N GLY A 171 -6.18 7.13 15.68
CA GLY A 171 -5.53 8.21 16.41
C GLY A 171 -4.04 7.96 16.51
N ASN A 172 -3.27 9.04 16.59
CA ASN A 172 -1.83 9.01 16.80
C ASN A 172 -1.41 10.10 17.77
N VAL A 173 -0.52 9.74 18.71
CA VAL A 173 0.24 10.70 19.51
C VAL A 173 1.71 10.56 19.17
N TYR A 174 2.38 11.67 18.99
CA TYR A 174 3.79 11.77 18.64
C TYR A 174 4.52 12.71 19.59
N ALA A 175 5.66 12.27 20.12
CA ALA A 175 6.57 13.10 20.90
C ALA A 175 8.01 12.84 20.47
N LYS A 176 8.77 13.92 20.31
CA LYS A 176 10.18 13.88 19.94
C LYS A 176 10.96 14.95 20.68
N ILE A 177 12.15 14.61 21.14
CA ILE A 177 13.14 15.58 21.62
C ILE A 177 14.51 15.26 21.03
N SER A 178 15.26 16.28 20.65
CA SER A 178 16.62 16.11 20.15
C SER A 178 17.52 17.25 20.59
N ASN A 179 18.76 16.91 20.88
CA ASN A 179 19.84 17.85 21.15
C ASN A 179 20.82 17.88 19.97
N THR A 180 21.27 19.06 19.61
CA THR A 180 22.30 19.26 18.60
C THR A 180 23.47 20.01 19.21
N PHE A 181 24.70 19.51 19.01
CA PHE A 181 25.91 20.21 19.41
C PHE A 181 26.92 20.20 18.28
N PHE A 182 27.83 21.14 18.32
CA PHE A 182 28.73 21.42 17.22
C PHE A 182 30.16 21.51 17.75
N VAL A 183 31.06 20.79 17.08
CA VAL A 183 32.51 20.85 17.38
C VAL A 183 33.22 21.37 16.13
N LYS A 184 33.99 22.43 16.31
CA LYS A 184 34.78 23.05 15.24
C LYS A 184 36.27 23.03 15.58
N SER A 185 37.08 22.57 14.65
CA SER A 185 38.54 22.70 14.65
C SER A 185 38.96 23.51 13.42
N LYS A 186 40.24 23.76 13.22
CA LYS A 186 40.74 24.62 12.12
C LYS A 186 40.22 24.24 10.73
N LYS A 187 40.13 22.94 10.44
CA LYS A 187 39.68 22.40 9.12
C LYS A 187 38.54 21.41 9.21
N THR A 188 38.02 21.11 10.39
CA THR A 188 36.98 20.11 10.59
C THR A 188 35.80 20.71 11.31
N TYR A 189 34.60 20.29 10.86
CA TYR A 189 33.32 20.67 11.44
C TYR A 189 32.54 19.37 11.70
N GLN A 190 32.05 19.21 12.91
CA GLN A 190 31.17 18.09 13.29
C GLN A 190 29.88 18.66 13.87
N ASN A 191 28.78 18.08 13.45
CA ASN A 191 27.47 18.44 13.95
C ASN A 191 26.75 17.18 14.40
N PHE A 192 26.82 16.95 15.70
CA PHE A 192 26.14 15.81 16.35
C PHE A 192 24.71 16.13 16.63
N LYS A 193 23.85 15.18 16.36
CA LYS A 193 22.43 15.22 16.71
C LYS A 193 22.04 13.90 17.38
N MET A 194 21.47 13.97 18.56
CA MET A 194 20.92 12.82 19.26
C MET A 194 19.49 13.10 19.70
N GLY A 195 18.66 12.09 19.75
CA GLY A 195 17.27 12.28 20.15
C GLY A 195 16.52 10.99 20.40
N VAL A 196 15.35 11.17 20.98
CA VAL A 196 14.38 10.10 21.23
C VAL A 196 13.03 10.48 20.64
N GLU A 197 12.29 9.46 20.23
CA GLU A 197 10.97 9.60 19.63
C GLU A 197 10.03 8.57 20.23
N TYR A 198 8.77 8.96 20.39
CA TYR A 198 7.68 8.11 20.85
C TYR A 198 6.47 8.30 19.94
N HIS A 199 5.82 7.19 19.58
CA HIS A 199 4.55 7.15 18.87
C HIS A 199 3.61 6.20 19.60
N TYR A 200 2.35 6.55 19.64
CA TYR A 200 1.26 5.68 20.05
C TYR A 200 0.16 5.75 19.00
N ASP A 201 -0.15 4.61 18.39
CA ASP A 201 -1.15 4.47 17.35
C ASP A 201 -2.29 3.55 17.83
N TRP A 202 -3.54 3.96 17.63
CA TRP A 202 -4.73 3.17 17.96
C TRP A 202 -5.85 3.39 16.96
N ASN A 203 -6.88 2.53 17.01
CA ASN A 203 -8.11 2.70 16.24
C ASN A 203 -9.33 2.26 17.05
N ASN A 204 -10.18 3.21 17.46
CA ASN A 204 -11.37 2.99 18.25
C ASN A 204 -12.61 3.13 17.40
N ALA A 205 -12.97 2.09 16.63
CA ALA A 205 -14.13 2.15 15.76
C ALA A 205 -14.82 0.80 15.60
N ARG A 206 -16.04 0.85 15.07
CA ARG A 206 -16.88 -0.32 14.78
C ARG A 206 -16.23 -1.28 13.76
N GLY A 207 -15.36 -0.78 12.86
CA GLY A 207 -14.81 -1.60 11.78
C GLY A 207 -15.80 -1.80 10.64
N TYR A 208 -15.72 -2.95 9.97
CA TYR A 208 -16.67 -3.34 8.92
C TYR A 208 -17.97 -3.83 9.52
N TYR A 209 -19.09 -3.51 8.85
CA TYR A 209 -20.43 -3.94 9.27
C TYR A 209 -21.33 -4.11 8.06
N ASN A 210 -22.35 -4.96 8.22
CA ASN A 210 -23.52 -5.04 7.36
C ASN A 210 -24.74 -4.54 8.16
N ASP A 211 -25.72 -3.99 7.49
CA ASP A 211 -26.96 -3.57 8.14
C ASP A 211 -27.86 -4.78 8.40
N ASP A 212 -27.77 -5.79 7.53
CA ASP A 212 -28.40 -7.10 7.71
C ASP A 212 -27.36 -8.20 7.47
N ASP A 213 -27.03 -8.97 8.51
CA ASP A 213 -26.04 -10.04 8.45
C ASP A 213 -26.45 -11.22 7.56
N ARG A 214 -27.73 -11.30 7.17
CA ARG A 214 -28.22 -12.31 6.21
C ARG A 214 -27.83 -11.99 4.76
N TYR A 215 -27.57 -10.71 4.47
CA TYR A 215 -27.31 -10.20 3.13
C TYR A 215 -25.96 -9.44 3.09
N PRO A 216 -24.82 -10.13 3.14
CA PRO A 216 -23.52 -9.52 3.20
C PRO A 216 -23.17 -8.75 1.91
N LEU A 217 -22.53 -7.60 2.03
CA LEU A 217 -21.97 -6.84 0.92
C LEU A 217 -20.92 -7.62 0.11
N GLN A 218 -20.29 -8.61 0.72
CA GLN A 218 -19.24 -9.45 0.13
C GLN A 218 -19.61 -10.93 0.27
N PRO A 219 -20.42 -11.49 -0.63
CA PRO A 219 -20.93 -12.86 -0.50
C PRO A 219 -19.86 -13.95 -0.57
N ASN A 220 -18.71 -13.66 -1.19
CA ASN A 220 -17.61 -14.61 -1.35
C ASN A 220 -16.52 -14.47 -0.27
N SER A 221 -16.75 -13.67 0.76
CA SER A 221 -15.81 -13.45 1.86
C SER A 221 -16.19 -14.30 3.07
N ASN A 222 -15.25 -15.09 3.55
CA ASN A 222 -15.39 -15.80 4.83
C ASN A 222 -15.10 -14.90 6.05
N GLY A 223 -14.84 -13.60 5.86
CA GLY A 223 -14.62 -12.66 6.95
C GLY A 223 -15.89 -12.42 7.76
N ARG A 224 -15.72 -12.14 9.05
CA ARG A 224 -16.80 -11.70 9.96
C ARG A 224 -16.58 -10.24 10.33
N PRO A 225 -17.64 -9.49 10.68
CA PRO A 225 -17.48 -8.16 11.26
C PRO A 225 -16.57 -8.21 12.49
N ARG A 226 -15.58 -7.30 12.52
CA ARG A 226 -14.64 -7.16 13.64
C ARG A 226 -14.52 -5.70 14.03
N PRO A 227 -14.83 -5.32 15.29
CA PRO A 227 -14.57 -3.98 15.78
C PRO A 227 -13.06 -3.69 15.79
N PHE A 228 -12.66 -2.54 15.29
CA PHE A 228 -11.25 -2.10 15.37
C PHE A 228 -10.83 -1.75 16.79
N SER A 229 -11.80 -1.43 17.67
CA SER A 229 -11.58 -1.23 19.10
C SER A 229 -11.03 -2.47 19.82
N ASP A 230 -11.22 -3.66 19.25
CA ASP A 230 -10.71 -4.93 19.82
C ASP A 230 -9.21 -5.11 19.54
N ILE A 231 -8.62 -4.23 18.71
CA ILE A 231 -7.21 -4.28 18.38
C ILE A 231 -6.45 -3.34 19.31
N PRO A 232 -5.52 -3.86 20.16
CA PRO A 232 -4.73 -3.04 21.04
C PRO A 232 -3.90 -2.00 20.29
N GLY A 233 -3.70 -0.83 20.87
CA GLY A 233 -2.83 0.20 20.32
C GLY A 233 -1.36 -0.21 20.35
N ILE A 234 -0.56 0.41 19.47
CA ILE A 234 0.88 0.16 19.35
C ILE A 234 1.68 1.32 19.89
N HIS A 235 2.69 1.00 20.72
CA HIS A 235 3.72 1.92 21.17
C HIS A 235 5.00 1.68 20.35
N LYS A 236 5.55 2.72 19.77
CA LYS A 236 6.83 2.68 19.06
C LYS A 236 7.79 3.71 19.65
N MET A 237 8.96 3.26 20.04
CA MET A 237 10.02 4.11 20.58
C MET A 237 11.23 4.03 19.68
N ALA A 238 11.97 5.15 19.56
CA ALA A 238 13.24 5.16 18.88
C ALA A 238 14.22 6.09 19.57
N ALA A 239 15.48 5.69 19.55
CA ALA A 239 16.63 6.54 19.92
C ALA A 239 17.58 6.61 18.73
N TYR A 240 18.19 7.75 18.49
CA TYR A 240 19.11 7.92 17.38
C TYR A 240 20.26 8.87 17.71
N ILE A 241 21.37 8.63 17.03
CA ILE A 241 22.53 9.51 16.99
C ILE A 241 22.98 9.69 15.54
N GLU A 242 23.39 10.89 15.20
CA GLU A 242 23.88 11.27 13.88
C GLU A 242 25.06 12.23 14.05
N ASP A 243 26.12 12.06 13.26
CA ASP A 243 27.24 12.98 13.11
C ASP A 243 27.36 13.41 11.65
N ASN A 244 27.36 14.70 11.41
CA ASN A 244 27.65 15.30 10.12
C ASN A 244 29.06 15.91 10.17
N PHE A 245 30.03 15.13 9.74
CA PHE A 245 31.41 15.49 9.66
C PHE A 245 31.74 16.18 8.33
N ARG A 246 32.46 17.30 8.38
CA ARG A 246 33.00 17.98 7.21
C ARG A 246 34.47 18.27 7.44
N TRP A 247 35.33 17.88 6.51
CA TRP A 247 36.75 18.19 6.48
C TRP A 247 37.04 19.05 5.26
N GLU A 248 37.58 20.27 5.52
CA GLU A 248 38.03 21.21 4.49
C GLU A 248 39.51 20.97 4.21
N ILE A 249 39.82 20.30 3.10
CA ILE A 249 41.18 19.96 2.67
C ILE A 249 41.83 21.18 2.05
N SER A 250 41.12 21.87 1.15
CA SER A 250 41.48 23.14 0.53
C SER A 250 40.22 23.91 0.14
N GLU A 251 40.36 25.12 -0.39
CA GLU A 251 39.22 25.99 -0.76
C GLU A 251 38.10 25.31 -1.56
N ASN A 252 38.49 24.38 -2.47
CA ASN A 252 37.54 23.69 -3.36
C ASN A 252 37.49 22.17 -3.17
N ARG A 253 38.18 21.66 -2.15
CA ARG A 253 38.23 20.23 -1.83
C ARG A 253 37.79 20.02 -0.40
N PHE A 254 36.68 19.30 -0.26
CA PHE A 254 36.18 18.94 1.06
C PHE A 254 35.54 17.55 1.04
N LEU A 255 35.67 16.88 2.15
CA LEU A 255 35.02 15.61 2.42
C LEU A 255 33.87 15.85 3.42
N LYS A 256 32.68 15.40 3.09
CA LYS A 256 31.55 15.32 4.01
C LYS A 256 31.24 13.86 4.28
N ILE A 257 31.07 13.49 5.54
CA ILE A 257 30.62 12.16 5.96
C ILE A 257 29.48 12.35 6.93
N GLN A 258 28.39 11.68 6.67
CA GLN A 258 27.25 11.58 7.58
C GLN A 258 27.17 10.16 8.10
N LEU A 259 27.35 10.01 9.40
CA LEU A 259 27.21 8.75 10.13
C LEU A 259 25.96 8.82 10.97
N GLY A 260 25.17 7.77 11.00
CA GLY A 260 23.97 7.72 11.83
C GLY A 260 23.63 6.32 12.27
N GLY A 261 23.05 6.22 13.44
CA GLY A 261 22.49 5.00 13.98
C GLY A 261 21.14 5.28 14.64
N ARG A 262 20.17 4.45 14.32
CA ARG A 262 18.81 4.51 14.91
C ARG A 262 18.45 3.16 15.45
N PHE A 263 18.08 3.14 16.73
CA PHE A 263 17.50 2.01 17.40
C PHE A 263 15.98 2.21 17.49
N THR A 264 15.20 1.20 17.11
CA THR A 264 13.74 1.27 17.16
C THR A 264 13.19 0.03 17.83
N THR A 265 12.22 0.19 18.72
CA THR A 265 11.45 -0.90 19.34
C THR A 265 9.98 -0.67 19.18
N LEU A 266 9.23 -1.74 19.06
CA LEU A 266 7.78 -1.77 18.92
C LEU A 266 7.19 -2.63 20.03
N GLN A 267 6.08 -2.16 20.61
CA GLN A 267 5.29 -2.90 21.57
C GLN A 267 3.85 -3.10 21.07
N PRO A 268 3.21 -4.17 21.45
CA PRO A 268 3.13 -4.76 22.78
C PRO A 268 4.39 -5.53 23.20
N TRP A 269 4.75 -5.40 24.48
CA TRP A 269 5.91 -6.06 25.11
C TRP A 269 5.73 -7.57 25.32
N SER A 270 4.71 -8.22 24.74
CA SER A 270 4.57 -9.65 24.81
C SER A 270 5.70 -10.31 24.02
N ASP A 271 6.42 -11.17 24.63
CA ASP A 271 7.39 -12.20 24.20
C ASP A 271 8.29 -11.93 22.98
N GLU A 272 7.99 -10.96 22.13
CA GLU A 272 8.65 -10.71 20.84
C GLU A 272 8.62 -9.23 20.47
N ALA A 273 9.12 -8.36 21.37
CA ALA A 273 9.37 -6.96 21.00
C ALA A 273 10.26 -6.92 19.75
N THR A 274 9.80 -6.24 18.71
CA THR A 274 10.60 -6.10 17.49
C THR A 274 11.64 -5.02 17.70
N PHE A 275 12.90 -5.42 17.74
CA PHE A 275 14.03 -4.51 17.80
C PHE A 275 14.67 -4.36 16.43
N SER A 276 15.12 -3.16 16.10
CA SER A 276 15.95 -2.93 14.94
C SER A 276 17.01 -1.89 15.17
N PHE A 277 18.16 -2.11 14.59
CA PHE A 277 19.22 -1.14 14.47
C PHE A 277 19.42 -0.78 13.00
N SER A 278 19.42 0.52 12.70
CA SER A 278 19.45 1.07 11.34
C SER A 278 20.66 2.01 11.19
N PRO A 279 21.87 1.49 10.89
CA PRO A 279 23.04 2.30 10.61
C PRO A 279 22.95 2.94 9.22
N ARG A 280 23.55 4.13 9.07
CA ARG A 280 23.66 4.87 7.81
C ARG A 280 25.04 5.51 7.70
N VAL A 281 25.60 5.45 6.50
CA VAL A 281 26.83 6.13 6.13
C VAL A 281 26.62 6.76 4.77
N ASN A 282 26.77 8.08 4.69
CA ASN A 282 26.83 8.79 3.42
C ASN A 282 28.15 9.56 3.35
N ALA A 283 28.81 9.53 2.21
CA ALA A 283 30.01 10.27 1.96
C ALA A 283 29.89 11.09 0.68
N SER A 284 30.46 12.29 0.68
CA SER A 284 30.53 13.15 -0.49
C SER A 284 31.88 13.83 -0.52
N PHE A 285 32.59 13.65 -1.61
CA PHE A 285 33.93 14.22 -1.82
C PHE A 285 33.92 15.20 -3.00
N SER A 286 34.08 16.49 -2.71
CA SER A 286 34.31 17.50 -3.73
C SER A 286 35.76 17.41 -4.17
N VAL A 287 35.98 16.82 -5.36
CA VAL A 287 37.28 16.64 -5.96
C VAL A 287 37.88 18.00 -6.36
N ASN A 288 37.01 18.86 -6.92
CA ASN A 288 37.33 20.22 -7.36
C ASN A 288 36.03 21.04 -7.50
N LYS A 289 36.10 22.23 -8.11
CA LYS A 289 34.93 23.13 -8.31
C LYS A 289 33.81 22.54 -9.17
N TRP A 290 34.13 21.58 -10.05
CA TRP A 290 33.20 21.05 -11.04
C TRP A 290 32.80 19.59 -10.82
N LEU A 291 33.50 18.82 -9.96
CA LEU A 291 33.22 17.41 -9.73
C LEU A 291 33.04 17.10 -8.25
N ASN A 292 31.88 16.51 -7.92
CA ASN A 292 31.58 15.94 -6.62
C ASN A 292 31.23 14.46 -6.78
N ILE A 293 31.86 13.57 -6.03
CA ILE A 293 31.57 12.14 -5.99
C ILE A 293 30.86 11.85 -4.68
N ARG A 294 29.81 11.08 -4.72
CA ARG A 294 29.04 10.72 -3.54
C ARG A 294 28.63 9.25 -3.53
N GLY A 295 28.50 8.73 -2.34
CA GLY A 295 28.00 7.36 -2.15
C GLY A 295 27.44 7.18 -0.75
N GLY A 296 26.65 6.15 -0.59
CA GLY A 296 26.03 5.88 0.69
C GLY A 296 25.63 4.41 0.85
N PHE A 297 25.53 4.06 2.11
CA PHE A 297 24.97 2.78 2.56
C PHE A 297 24.03 3.03 3.73
N GLY A 298 22.87 2.36 3.71
CA GLY A 298 21.94 2.43 4.82
C GLY A 298 21.14 1.16 5.02
N LEU A 299 20.91 0.83 6.27
CA LEU A 299 19.88 -0.12 6.68
C LEU A 299 18.66 0.65 7.16
N ASN A 300 17.51 0.36 6.57
CA ASN A 300 16.22 0.86 7.02
C ASN A 300 15.37 -0.30 7.49
N SER A 301 14.65 -0.11 8.57
CA SER A 301 13.71 -1.11 9.08
C SER A 301 12.29 -0.58 9.09
N LYS A 302 11.34 -1.46 8.77
CA LYS A 302 9.90 -1.22 8.87
C LYS A 302 9.32 -2.20 9.87
N THR A 303 8.69 -1.68 10.90
CA THR A 303 7.97 -2.47 11.89
C THR A 303 6.68 -3.05 11.28
N PRO A 304 6.19 -4.20 11.76
CA PRO A 304 4.89 -4.72 11.35
C PRO A 304 3.75 -3.76 11.72
N GLY A 305 2.70 -3.75 10.91
CA GLY A 305 1.46 -3.01 11.18
C GLY A 305 0.56 -3.76 12.15
N LEU A 306 -0.53 -3.09 12.57
CA LEU A 306 -1.52 -3.67 13.49
C LEU A 306 -2.16 -4.94 12.96
N ASP A 307 -2.47 -4.99 11.69
CA ASP A 307 -3.05 -6.15 10.97
C ASP A 307 -2.15 -7.39 10.99
N TYR A 308 -0.82 -7.20 10.96
CA TYR A 308 0.15 -8.30 11.09
C TYR A 308 0.35 -8.75 12.53
N LEU A 309 0.26 -7.83 13.49
CA LEU A 309 0.41 -8.13 14.92
C LEU A 309 -0.84 -8.74 15.52
N TYR A 310 -2.01 -8.32 15.04
CA TYR A 310 -3.31 -8.77 15.54
C TYR A 310 -4.20 -9.25 14.38
N PRO A 311 -3.82 -10.34 13.69
CA PRO A 311 -4.61 -10.88 12.60
C PRO A 311 -6.01 -11.28 13.09
N ASP A 312 -6.98 -11.23 12.18
CA ASP A 312 -8.33 -11.69 12.48
C ASP A 312 -8.42 -13.22 12.48
N LYS A 313 -9.47 -13.76 13.07
CA LYS A 313 -9.81 -15.18 12.98
C LYS A 313 -10.11 -15.55 11.53
N LYS A 314 -9.83 -16.78 11.16
CA LYS A 314 -10.21 -17.33 9.87
C LYS A 314 -11.47 -18.18 10.03
N TYR A 315 -12.45 -17.92 9.19
CA TYR A 315 -13.71 -18.65 9.15
C TYR A 315 -13.79 -19.41 7.86
N ILE A 316 -14.29 -20.66 7.91
CA ILE A 316 -14.41 -21.53 6.75
C ILE A 316 -15.79 -22.18 6.82
N ASP A 317 -16.66 -21.77 5.91
CA ASP A 317 -18.00 -22.28 5.81
C ASP A 317 -18.07 -23.35 4.73
N ARG A 318 -18.64 -24.53 5.05
CA ARG A 318 -18.88 -25.63 4.12
C ARG A 318 -20.29 -26.16 4.29
N VAL A 319 -20.89 -26.55 3.19
CA VAL A 319 -22.19 -27.25 3.22
C VAL A 319 -22.02 -28.54 3.98
N ALA A 320 -22.81 -28.70 5.03
CA ALA A 320 -22.94 -29.93 5.82
C ALA A 320 -24.20 -30.72 5.45
N ALA A 321 -25.29 -30.04 5.09
CA ALA A 321 -26.51 -30.65 4.53
C ALA A 321 -27.16 -29.69 3.57
N ASN A 322 -27.67 -30.23 2.45
CA ASN A 322 -28.47 -29.48 1.48
C ASN A 322 -29.57 -30.41 0.93
N TYR A 323 -30.77 -30.27 1.45
CA TYR A 323 -31.94 -31.00 1.00
C TYR A 323 -33.11 -30.05 0.74
N MET A 324 -33.52 -29.91 -0.52
CA MET A 324 -34.46 -28.89 -1.00
C MET A 324 -35.62 -29.53 -1.81
N PRO A 325 -36.48 -30.35 -1.18
CA PRO A 325 -37.64 -30.86 -1.89
C PRO A 325 -38.56 -29.73 -2.29
N GLN A 326 -39.09 -29.78 -3.53
CA GLN A 326 -40.00 -28.75 -4.03
C GLN A 326 -41.38 -28.87 -3.42
N ASP A 327 -41.82 -30.09 -3.14
CA ASP A 327 -43.17 -30.40 -2.68
C ASP A 327 -43.31 -30.37 -1.15
N ASP A 328 -42.21 -30.31 -0.41
CA ASP A 328 -42.22 -30.28 1.05
C ASP A 328 -41.31 -29.15 1.56
N LYS A 329 -41.83 -27.94 1.62
CA LYS A 329 -41.12 -26.77 2.12
C LYS A 329 -40.73 -26.89 3.62
N ALA A 330 -41.54 -27.63 4.40
CA ALA A 330 -41.23 -27.83 5.82
C ALA A 330 -40.00 -28.74 6.04
N GLY A 331 -39.78 -29.67 5.10
CA GLY A 331 -38.68 -30.59 5.11
C GLY A 331 -37.37 -30.00 4.55
N GLN A 332 -37.35 -28.79 4.03
CA GLN A 332 -36.15 -28.18 3.48
C GLN A 332 -35.13 -27.88 4.56
N ILE A 333 -33.86 -28.22 4.29
CA ILE A 333 -32.71 -27.88 5.17
C ILE A 333 -31.49 -27.50 4.35
N LEU A 334 -30.90 -26.36 4.70
CA LEU A 334 -29.54 -25.98 4.29
C LEU A 334 -28.71 -25.70 5.57
N MET A 335 -27.65 -26.46 5.76
CA MET A 335 -26.81 -26.34 6.94
C MET A 335 -25.36 -26.23 6.55
N TYR A 336 -24.63 -25.34 7.22
CA TYR A 336 -23.20 -25.22 7.09
C TYR A 336 -22.49 -25.70 8.36
N HIS A 337 -21.32 -26.28 8.15
CA HIS A 337 -20.29 -26.42 9.16
C HIS A 337 -19.34 -25.22 9.03
N THR A 338 -19.32 -24.38 10.05
CA THR A 338 -18.33 -23.30 10.18
C THR A 338 -17.15 -23.80 10.98
N GLN A 339 -15.97 -23.82 10.40
CA GLN A 339 -14.71 -24.05 11.11
C GLN A 339 -14.04 -22.71 11.40
N VAL A 340 -13.69 -22.45 12.67
CA VAL A 340 -12.97 -21.26 13.10
C VAL A 340 -11.53 -21.59 13.46
N TYR A 341 -10.61 -20.80 12.93
CA TYR A 341 -9.19 -20.90 13.26
C TYR A 341 -8.65 -19.54 13.74
N ASN A 342 -8.03 -19.54 14.93
CA ASN A 342 -7.39 -18.36 15.47
C ASN A 342 -6.03 -18.18 14.78
N VAL A 343 -5.93 -17.20 13.89
CA VAL A 343 -4.69 -16.89 13.18
C VAL A 343 -3.64 -16.39 14.19
N GLN A 344 -2.50 -17.02 14.17
CA GLN A 344 -1.39 -16.65 15.03
C GLN A 344 -0.29 -15.99 14.21
N ARG A 345 0.34 -14.95 14.75
CA ARG A 345 1.57 -14.43 14.16
C ARG A 345 2.71 -15.45 14.30
N THR A 346 3.65 -15.38 13.38
CA THR A 346 4.88 -16.19 13.48
C THR A 346 5.68 -15.75 14.72
N LYS A 347 6.07 -16.69 15.58
CA LYS A 347 7.05 -16.42 16.63
C LYS A 347 8.33 -15.89 15.99
N GLY A 348 8.96 -14.85 16.57
CA GLY A 348 10.15 -14.22 16.02
C GLY A 348 9.91 -13.41 14.74
N LEU A 349 8.69 -12.87 14.53
CA LEU A 349 8.39 -11.95 13.43
C LEU A 349 9.35 -10.75 13.48
N LYS A 350 10.23 -10.66 12.47
CA LYS A 350 11.29 -9.63 12.38
C LYS A 350 10.77 -8.40 11.65
N ASN A 351 11.36 -7.25 11.94
CA ASN A 351 11.16 -6.07 11.11
C ASN A 351 11.62 -6.33 9.68
N ALA A 352 10.86 -5.85 8.70
CA ALA A 352 11.32 -5.84 7.32
C ALA A 352 12.55 -4.93 7.22
N THR A 353 13.61 -5.39 6.58
CA THR A 353 14.90 -4.68 6.50
C THR A 353 15.24 -4.40 5.05
N ASN A 354 15.48 -3.12 4.76
CA ASN A 354 15.97 -2.66 3.45
C ASN A 354 17.46 -2.29 3.57
N ARG A 355 18.31 -2.88 2.72
CA ARG A 355 19.72 -2.56 2.53
C ARG A 355 19.88 -1.75 1.25
N LYS A 356 20.28 -0.50 1.38
CA LYS A 356 20.44 0.40 0.24
C LYS A 356 21.90 0.80 0.06
N TRP A 357 22.36 0.72 -1.18
CA TRP A 357 23.66 1.22 -1.66
C TRP A 357 23.39 2.24 -2.76
N GLU A 358 24.14 3.32 -2.72
CA GLU A 358 24.09 4.38 -3.73
C GLU A 358 25.51 4.84 -4.06
N ALA A 359 25.76 5.10 -5.32
CA ALA A 359 26.98 5.76 -5.79
C ALA A 359 26.66 6.67 -6.98
N GLY A 360 27.26 7.83 -7.00
CA GLY A 360 27.00 8.80 -8.06
C GLY A 360 28.00 9.94 -8.07
N PHE A 361 27.79 10.81 -9.03
CA PHE A 361 28.60 12.02 -9.18
C PHE A 361 27.74 13.19 -9.66
N ASP A 362 28.15 14.38 -9.25
CA ASP A 362 27.57 15.64 -9.68
C ASP A 362 28.64 16.43 -10.41
N ILE A 363 28.35 16.84 -11.64
CA ILE A 363 29.24 17.63 -12.49
C ILE A 363 28.64 19.01 -12.70
N LYS A 364 29.37 20.03 -12.35
CA LYS A 364 29.08 21.43 -12.66
C LYS A 364 29.83 21.80 -13.94
N LEU A 365 29.16 21.65 -15.09
CA LEU A 365 29.75 21.95 -16.39
C LEU A 365 30.00 23.46 -16.57
N SER A 366 29.15 24.28 -15.97
CA SER A 366 29.31 25.74 -15.84
C SER A 366 28.52 26.22 -14.61
N ASP A 367 28.45 27.52 -14.36
CA ASP A 367 27.62 28.07 -13.29
C ASP A 367 26.13 27.81 -13.49
N LYS A 368 25.70 27.58 -14.72
CA LYS A 368 24.31 27.33 -15.09
C LYS A 368 23.99 25.87 -15.43
N HIS A 369 25.00 25.06 -15.80
CA HIS A 369 24.79 23.69 -16.30
C HIS A 369 25.27 22.68 -15.26
N LYS A 370 24.36 21.82 -14.80
CA LYS A 370 24.66 20.80 -13.78
C LYS A 370 24.12 19.46 -14.23
N LEU A 371 24.95 18.43 -14.11
CA LEU A 371 24.59 17.05 -14.37
C LEU A 371 24.79 16.23 -13.09
N SER A 372 23.78 15.48 -12.69
CA SER A 372 23.84 14.52 -11.60
C SER A 372 23.49 13.14 -12.12
N ILE A 373 24.30 12.14 -11.81
CA ILE A 373 24.03 10.73 -12.12
C ILE A 373 24.22 9.93 -10.85
N ILE A 374 23.25 9.07 -10.55
CA ILE A 374 23.31 8.19 -9.38
C ILE A 374 22.81 6.79 -9.77
N GLY A 375 23.58 5.78 -9.40
CA GLY A 375 23.19 4.38 -9.42
C GLY A 375 22.82 3.91 -8.03
N TYR A 376 21.81 3.05 -7.93
CA TYR A 376 21.38 2.49 -6.66
C TYR A 376 21.08 1.00 -6.76
N HIS A 377 21.21 0.32 -5.65
CA HIS A 377 20.75 -1.04 -5.41
C HIS A 377 20.17 -1.13 -4.02
N ASP A 378 18.90 -1.52 -3.92
CA ASP A 378 18.27 -1.81 -2.64
C ASP A 378 17.69 -3.22 -2.60
N LYS A 379 17.76 -3.86 -1.44
CA LYS A 379 17.18 -5.15 -1.18
C LYS A 379 16.39 -5.12 0.12
N THR A 380 15.09 -5.29 0.00
CA THR A 380 14.21 -5.51 1.16
C THR A 380 14.11 -7.00 1.42
N ALA A 381 14.50 -7.40 2.60
CA ALA A 381 14.34 -8.76 3.13
C ALA A 381 13.36 -8.75 4.30
N ASN A 382 12.87 -9.93 4.67
CA ASN A 382 11.91 -10.10 5.76
C ASN A 382 10.62 -9.29 5.57
N GLY A 383 10.21 -9.03 4.32
CA GLY A 383 8.91 -8.44 4.02
C GLY A 383 7.77 -9.30 4.54
N PHE A 384 6.73 -8.63 5.05
CA PHE A 384 5.57 -9.33 5.62
C PHE A 384 4.71 -9.95 4.53
N GLY A 385 4.17 -11.13 4.79
CA GLY A 385 3.27 -11.88 3.92
C GLY A 385 2.67 -13.06 4.66
N SER A 386 1.67 -13.71 4.05
CA SER A 386 1.17 -14.97 4.58
C SER A 386 2.25 -16.03 4.53
N ALA A 387 2.42 -16.78 5.62
CA ALA A 387 3.25 -17.98 5.66
C ALA A 387 2.37 -19.18 5.32
N THR A 388 2.87 -20.04 4.42
CA THR A 388 2.17 -21.27 4.03
C THR A 388 2.30 -22.29 5.15
N GLU A 389 1.29 -22.36 5.96
CA GLU A 389 1.11 -23.32 7.03
C GLU A 389 -0.31 -23.87 6.93
N TYR A 390 -0.46 -25.16 7.07
CA TYR A 390 -1.74 -25.83 6.94
C TYR A 390 -2.25 -26.31 8.29
N PHE A 391 -3.56 -26.43 8.39
CA PHE A 391 -4.25 -27.25 9.36
C PHE A 391 -5.31 -28.08 8.64
N THR A 392 -5.70 -29.17 9.26
CA THR A 392 -6.78 -30.03 8.78
C THR A 392 -7.90 -30.08 9.81
N TYR A 393 -9.10 -30.31 9.33
CA TYR A 393 -10.28 -30.56 10.16
C TYR A 393 -11.21 -31.52 9.47
N THR A 394 -12.05 -32.22 10.23
CA THR A 394 -13.09 -33.12 9.70
C THR A 394 -14.37 -32.34 9.45
N ALA A 395 -14.90 -32.46 8.24
CA ALA A 395 -16.20 -31.92 7.85
C ALA A 395 -17.14 -33.09 7.49
N ASN A 396 -18.26 -33.18 8.20
CA ASN A 396 -19.28 -34.18 7.92
C ASN A 396 -20.29 -33.63 6.91
N TYR A 397 -20.74 -34.49 6.01
CA TYR A 397 -21.80 -34.24 5.06
C TYR A 397 -22.95 -35.23 5.25
N TYR A 398 -24.17 -34.74 5.22
CA TYR A 398 -25.42 -35.48 5.42
C TYR A 398 -26.32 -35.27 4.23
N SER A 399 -26.90 -36.36 3.70
CA SER A 399 -27.84 -36.32 2.56
C SER A 399 -29.13 -37.05 2.87
N ALA A 400 -30.08 -36.95 1.95
CA ALA A 400 -31.32 -37.70 2.03
C ALA A 400 -31.10 -39.23 2.02
N GLU A 401 -29.99 -39.70 1.42
CA GLU A 401 -29.67 -41.09 1.36
C GLU A 401 -29.07 -41.59 2.70
N LYS A 402 -28.40 -40.70 3.42
CA LYS A 402 -27.77 -41.07 4.68
C LYS A 402 -27.58 -39.84 5.57
N GLY A 403 -28.02 -39.96 6.82
CA GLY A 403 -27.82 -38.98 7.85
C GLY A 403 -28.91 -37.91 7.99
N LEU A 404 -29.88 -37.79 7.05
CA LEU A 404 -31.08 -37.01 7.22
C LEU A 404 -32.26 -37.88 7.63
N ILE A 405 -32.98 -37.48 8.66
CA ILE A 405 -34.23 -38.06 9.11
C ILE A 405 -35.36 -37.21 8.52
N ILE A 406 -35.96 -37.71 7.46
CA ILE A 406 -36.98 -37.00 6.67
C ILE A 406 -38.34 -37.56 7.04
N THR A 407 -39.24 -36.68 7.49
CA THR A 407 -40.64 -36.97 7.76
C THR A 407 -41.50 -35.98 6.96
N PRO A 408 -42.34 -36.40 6.01
CA PRO A 408 -43.13 -35.50 5.19
C PRO A 408 -43.93 -34.49 6.03
N GLY A 409 -43.87 -33.21 5.63
CA GLY A 409 -44.53 -32.12 6.30
C GLY A 409 -43.90 -31.67 7.64
N GLN A 410 -42.75 -32.21 8.01
CA GLN A 410 -42.02 -31.85 9.23
C GLN A 410 -40.59 -31.36 8.89
N ALA A 411 -39.99 -30.59 9.82
CA ALA A 411 -38.59 -30.15 9.68
C ALA A 411 -37.68 -31.37 9.67
N THR A 412 -36.81 -31.46 8.66
CA THR A 412 -35.78 -32.50 8.56
C THR A 412 -34.80 -32.42 9.73
N LYS A 413 -34.55 -33.58 10.36
CA LYS A 413 -33.58 -33.70 11.46
C LYS A 413 -32.29 -34.34 10.96
N ILE A 414 -31.19 -34.13 11.67
CA ILE A 414 -29.89 -34.74 11.36
C ILE A 414 -29.56 -35.84 12.40
N ASP A 415 -29.24 -37.01 11.89
CA ASP A 415 -28.57 -38.05 12.67
C ASP A 415 -27.06 -37.79 12.66
N TRP A 416 -26.57 -37.08 13.68
CA TRP A 416 -25.19 -36.65 13.80
C TRP A 416 -24.18 -37.81 13.82
N ASN A 417 -24.60 -39.01 14.19
CA ASN A 417 -23.75 -40.18 14.30
C ASN A 417 -23.60 -40.95 12.97
N ASN A 418 -24.37 -40.58 11.97
CA ASN A 418 -24.45 -41.35 10.72
C ASN A 418 -24.27 -40.45 9.48
N PRO A 419 -23.14 -39.73 9.35
CA PRO A 419 -22.89 -38.91 8.17
C PRO A 419 -22.76 -39.81 6.92
N GLU A 420 -23.16 -39.27 5.76
CA GLU A 420 -22.89 -39.91 4.47
C GLU A 420 -21.40 -39.96 4.20
N ARG A 421 -20.70 -38.86 4.50
CA ARG A 421 -19.28 -38.70 4.24
C ARG A 421 -18.59 -37.89 5.34
N GLN A 422 -17.38 -38.31 5.69
CA GLN A 422 -16.48 -37.56 6.55
C GLN A 422 -15.25 -37.14 5.74
N ASP A 423 -15.12 -35.85 5.49
CA ASP A 423 -14.07 -35.30 4.66
C ASP A 423 -12.98 -34.66 5.53
N ILE A 424 -11.71 -35.02 5.32
CA ILE A 424 -10.58 -34.28 5.89
C ILE A 424 -10.26 -33.11 4.95
N VAL A 425 -10.35 -31.91 5.48
CA VAL A 425 -10.23 -30.66 4.72
C VAL A 425 -8.96 -29.94 5.08
N PHE A 426 -8.12 -29.65 4.09
CA PHE A 426 -6.99 -28.75 4.25
C PHE A 426 -7.44 -27.30 4.21
N SER A 427 -6.89 -26.50 5.11
CA SER A 427 -6.95 -25.06 5.03
C SER A 427 -5.63 -24.43 5.44
N THR A 428 -5.31 -23.27 4.89
CA THR A 428 -4.15 -22.48 5.33
C THR A 428 -4.49 -21.78 6.64
N THR A 429 -3.53 -21.70 7.56
CA THR A 429 -3.72 -21.00 8.84
C THR A 429 -3.90 -19.48 8.67
N GLY A 430 -3.41 -18.90 7.56
CA GLY A 430 -3.38 -17.44 7.38
C GLY A 430 -2.31 -16.74 8.22
N LYS A 431 -1.39 -17.49 8.82
CA LYS A 431 -0.28 -16.98 9.63
C LYS A 431 0.57 -15.98 8.86
N ILE A 432 0.96 -14.91 9.53
CA ILE A 432 1.81 -13.88 8.97
C ILE A 432 3.27 -14.18 9.29
N GLY A 433 4.13 -14.07 8.29
CA GLY A 433 5.57 -14.32 8.40
C GLY A 433 6.41 -13.31 7.61
N ASN A 434 7.74 -13.50 7.65
CA ASN A 434 8.71 -12.70 6.91
C ASN A 434 9.08 -13.37 5.58
N THR A 435 8.12 -13.50 4.69
CA THR A 435 8.21 -14.34 3.49
C THR A 435 8.66 -13.57 2.23
N ASN A 436 8.45 -12.27 2.17
CA ASN A 436 8.63 -11.50 0.95
C ASN A 436 10.02 -10.87 0.82
N VAL A 437 10.55 -10.85 -0.40
CA VAL A 437 11.80 -10.20 -0.78
C VAL A 437 11.56 -9.32 -2.01
N SER A 438 12.10 -8.11 -2.00
CA SER A 438 12.17 -7.25 -3.18
C SER A 438 13.58 -6.73 -3.40
N ILE A 439 13.99 -6.65 -4.65
CA ILE A 439 15.30 -6.10 -5.07
C ILE A 439 15.01 -5.05 -6.13
N ASN A 440 15.45 -3.81 -5.86
CA ASN A 440 15.33 -2.71 -6.79
C ASN A 440 16.73 -2.20 -7.13
N LYS A 441 16.97 -1.90 -8.39
CA LYS A 441 18.20 -1.27 -8.85
C LYS A 441 17.90 -0.36 -10.01
N GLY A 442 18.71 0.68 -10.15
CA GLY A 442 18.49 1.63 -11.21
C GLY A 442 19.60 2.65 -11.32
N ILE A 443 19.46 3.47 -12.36
CA ILE A 443 20.29 4.65 -12.62
C ILE A 443 19.33 5.81 -12.87
N GLU A 444 19.61 6.92 -12.20
CA GLU A 444 18.88 8.17 -12.33
C GLU A 444 19.84 9.26 -12.83
N MET A 445 19.33 10.13 -13.68
CA MET A 445 20.06 11.26 -14.25
C MET A 445 19.21 12.51 -14.18
N ASP A 446 19.77 13.58 -13.68
CA ASP A 446 19.22 14.93 -13.72
C ASP A 446 20.21 15.86 -14.43
N PHE A 447 19.74 16.53 -15.46
CA PHE A 447 20.53 17.47 -16.24
C PHE A 447 19.82 18.83 -16.30
N ASP A 448 20.31 19.76 -15.53
CA ASP A 448 19.93 21.17 -15.57
C ASP A 448 20.80 21.88 -16.63
N LEU A 449 20.23 22.16 -17.78
CA LEU A 449 20.87 22.89 -18.86
C LEU A 449 20.85 24.41 -18.63
N GLY A 450 20.25 24.87 -17.53
CA GLY A 450 20.14 26.27 -17.19
C GLY A 450 19.34 27.09 -18.20
N GLU A 451 19.50 28.40 -18.10
CA GLU A 451 18.85 29.36 -18.98
C GLU A 451 19.77 29.72 -20.17
N ILE A 452 19.21 29.70 -21.36
CA ILE A 452 19.82 30.30 -22.54
C ILE A 452 19.35 31.76 -22.61
N PRO A 453 20.22 32.77 -22.27
CA PRO A 453 19.79 34.15 -22.08
C PRO A 453 19.18 34.79 -23.33
N ALA A 454 19.69 34.43 -24.50
CA ALA A 454 19.23 35.01 -25.79
C ALA A 454 17.73 34.77 -26.06
N ILE A 455 17.17 33.68 -25.50
CA ILE A 455 15.76 33.30 -25.70
C ILE A 455 15.00 33.20 -24.36
N HIS A 456 15.65 33.60 -23.25
CA HIS A 456 15.11 33.53 -21.90
C HIS A 456 14.47 32.15 -21.58
N THR A 457 15.10 31.08 -22.04
CA THR A 457 14.54 29.73 -21.95
C THR A 457 15.45 28.80 -21.18
N SER A 458 14.90 28.13 -20.18
CA SER A 458 15.56 27.10 -19.37
C SER A 458 15.09 25.71 -19.77
N PHE A 459 16.04 24.77 -19.78
CA PHE A 459 15.79 23.37 -20.10
C PHE A 459 16.21 22.50 -18.93
N TYR A 460 15.37 21.57 -18.57
CA TYR A 460 15.63 20.59 -17.52
C TYR A 460 15.26 19.19 -18.02
N LEU A 461 16.24 18.28 -18.05
CA LEU A 461 16.06 16.90 -18.49
C LEU A 461 16.31 15.96 -17.30
N SER A 462 15.36 15.10 -17.00
CA SER A 462 15.57 13.99 -16.06
C SER A 462 15.29 12.66 -16.75
N GLY A 463 15.96 11.62 -16.29
CA GLY A 463 15.76 10.26 -16.81
C GLY A 463 16.06 9.22 -15.75
N ALA A 464 15.35 8.09 -15.84
CA ALA A 464 15.55 6.97 -14.92
C ALA A 464 15.37 5.63 -15.64
N TYR A 465 16.29 4.72 -15.38
CA TYR A 465 16.11 3.29 -15.62
C TYR A 465 15.99 2.57 -14.29
N MET A 466 14.99 1.72 -14.15
CA MET A 466 14.77 0.91 -12.96
C MET A 466 14.45 -0.54 -13.30
N GLU A 467 14.94 -1.45 -12.47
CA GLU A 467 14.55 -2.85 -12.44
C GLU A 467 14.11 -3.22 -11.02
N SER A 468 12.94 -3.83 -10.90
CA SER A 468 12.42 -4.38 -9.65
C SER A 468 12.20 -5.89 -9.81
N LYS A 469 12.68 -6.67 -8.86
CA LYS A 469 12.47 -8.12 -8.77
C LYS A 469 11.84 -8.45 -7.42
N THR A 470 10.71 -9.15 -7.44
CA THR A 470 10.00 -9.60 -6.22
C THR A 470 9.82 -11.10 -6.22
N TYR A 471 9.97 -11.73 -5.05
CA TYR A 471 9.72 -13.14 -4.86
C TYR A 471 9.39 -13.47 -3.40
N SER A 472 8.77 -14.62 -3.18
CA SER A 472 8.54 -15.16 -1.83
C SER A 472 9.55 -16.27 -1.53
N LYS A 473 10.01 -16.32 -0.28
CA LYS A 473 10.83 -17.40 0.27
C LYS A 473 9.98 -18.49 0.94
N ASP A 474 8.68 -18.28 0.95
CA ASP A 474 7.76 -19.21 1.59
C ASP A 474 7.70 -20.56 0.86
N ILE A 475 7.16 -21.56 1.53
CA ILE A 475 6.93 -22.89 0.94
C ILE A 475 6.03 -22.73 -0.29
N ASN A 476 6.49 -23.23 -1.43
CA ASN A 476 5.72 -23.24 -2.66
C ASN A 476 4.91 -24.54 -2.72
N SER A 477 3.64 -24.50 -2.37
CA SER A 477 2.76 -25.66 -2.38
C SER A 477 1.44 -25.38 -3.08
N SER A 478 0.82 -26.41 -3.60
CA SER A 478 -0.48 -26.33 -4.29
C SER A 478 -1.30 -27.60 -4.08
N ASN A 479 -2.59 -27.53 -4.42
CA ASN A 479 -3.38 -28.72 -4.60
C ASN A 479 -2.80 -29.54 -5.76
N PRO A 480 -2.85 -30.88 -5.70
CA PRO A 480 -2.51 -31.69 -6.85
C PRO A 480 -3.49 -31.46 -8.00
N SER A 481 -2.99 -31.60 -9.24
CA SER A 481 -3.82 -31.69 -10.45
C SER A 481 -4.30 -33.14 -10.64
N ASP A 482 -5.32 -33.31 -11.51
CA ASP A 482 -5.84 -34.62 -11.90
C ASP A 482 -6.31 -35.47 -10.71
N LEU A 483 -7.11 -34.84 -9.84
CA LEU A 483 -7.65 -35.52 -8.66
C LEU A 483 -8.64 -36.60 -9.05
N PRO A 484 -8.63 -37.76 -8.38
CA PRO A 484 -9.70 -38.74 -8.46
C PRO A 484 -11.08 -38.13 -8.18
N THR A 485 -12.10 -38.74 -8.79
CA THR A 485 -13.49 -38.22 -8.76
C THR A 485 -14.03 -38.03 -7.35
N GLU A 486 -13.70 -38.87 -6.43
CA GLU A 486 -14.08 -38.84 -5.02
C GLU A 486 -13.67 -37.53 -4.34
N TYR A 487 -12.43 -37.04 -4.58
CA TYR A 487 -11.93 -35.78 -4.02
C TYR A 487 -12.56 -34.57 -4.70
N THR A 488 -12.86 -34.68 -6.00
CA THR A 488 -13.53 -33.61 -6.77
C THR A 488 -14.96 -33.42 -6.28
N ILE A 489 -15.72 -34.51 -6.10
CA ILE A 489 -17.08 -34.47 -5.55
C ILE A 489 -17.08 -33.89 -4.12
N ALA A 490 -16.13 -34.36 -3.30
CA ALA A 490 -16.00 -33.90 -1.93
C ALA A 490 -15.44 -32.45 -1.83
N ASN A 491 -14.95 -31.87 -2.92
CA ASN A 491 -14.21 -30.61 -2.92
C ASN A 491 -13.08 -30.57 -1.87
N THR A 492 -12.29 -31.66 -1.86
CA THR A 492 -11.15 -31.86 -0.94
C THR A 492 -9.90 -32.23 -1.71
N THR A 493 -8.79 -32.35 -1.02
CA THR A 493 -7.55 -32.87 -1.59
C THR A 493 -6.91 -33.90 -0.66
N PRO A 494 -6.33 -34.98 -1.19
CA PRO A 494 -5.70 -36.03 -0.36
C PRO A 494 -4.38 -35.60 0.28
N PHE A 495 -3.71 -34.59 -0.28
CA PHE A 495 -2.43 -34.04 0.18
C PHE A 495 -2.16 -32.67 -0.50
N LYS A 496 -1.10 -31.98 -0.05
CA LYS A 496 -0.56 -30.79 -0.75
C LYS A 496 0.78 -31.16 -1.37
N ILE A 497 0.98 -30.86 -2.64
CA ILE A 497 2.26 -31.03 -3.32
C ILE A 497 3.19 -29.85 -3.04
N VAL A 498 4.48 -30.13 -2.79
CA VAL A 498 5.49 -29.12 -2.43
C VAL A 498 6.54 -29.02 -3.52
N TYR A 499 6.90 -27.78 -3.86
CA TYR A 499 7.92 -27.43 -4.85
C TYR A 499 9.02 -26.59 -4.23
N PRO A 500 10.18 -26.45 -4.89
CA PRO A 500 11.25 -25.58 -4.44
C PRO A 500 10.75 -24.13 -4.26
N SER A 501 11.12 -23.51 -3.14
CA SER A 501 10.76 -22.12 -2.82
C SER A 501 11.70 -21.13 -3.49
N GLY A 502 11.24 -19.88 -3.66
CA GLY A 502 12.07 -18.76 -4.14
C GLY A 502 12.41 -18.76 -5.64
N LEU A 503 11.99 -19.75 -6.40
CA LEU A 503 12.28 -19.86 -7.83
C LEU A 503 11.36 -18.99 -8.68
N THR A 504 10.09 -18.85 -8.28
CA THR A 504 9.15 -17.97 -8.98
C THR A 504 9.41 -16.52 -8.59
N ASN A 505 9.47 -15.63 -9.57
CA ASN A 505 9.68 -14.21 -9.33
C ASN A 505 9.06 -13.35 -10.42
N ASN A 506 8.72 -12.11 -10.04
CA ASN A 506 8.25 -11.10 -10.97
C ASN A 506 9.36 -10.07 -11.19
N VAL A 507 9.62 -9.74 -12.46
CA VAL A 507 10.58 -8.72 -12.88
C VAL A 507 9.84 -7.62 -13.60
N TYR A 508 10.06 -6.40 -13.14
CA TYR A 508 9.56 -5.19 -13.76
C TYR A 508 10.76 -4.32 -14.16
N ARG A 509 10.76 -3.76 -15.37
CA ARG A 509 11.77 -2.83 -15.87
C ARG A 509 11.12 -1.65 -16.53
N ARG A 510 11.66 -0.47 -16.29
CA ARG A 510 11.18 0.75 -16.91
C ARG A 510 12.33 1.70 -17.22
N PHE A 511 12.27 2.31 -18.42
CA PHE A 511 13.10 3.46 -18.77
C PHE A 511 12.20 4.61 -19.18
N MET A 512 12.40 5.76 -18.57
CA MET A 512 11.64 6.96 -18.84
C MET A 512 12.49 8.21 -18.72
N ASN A 513 12.08 9.27 -19.41
CA ASN A 513 12.64 10.60 -19.24
C ASN A 513 11.54 11.66 -19.23
N ASN A 514 11.85 12.80 -18.61
CA ASN A 514 11.05 14.01 -18.64
C ASN A 514 11.91 15.17 -19.13
N LEU A 515 11.37 15.96 -20.05
CA LEU A 515 11.96 17.23 -20.47
C LEU A 515 11.00 18.35 -20.06
N ARG A 516 11.51 19.33 -19.36
CA ARG A 516 10.79 20.55 -19.01
C ARG A 516 11.49 21.75 -19.64
N ILE A 517 10.70 22.57 -20.30
CA ILE A 517 11.13 23.81 -20.94
C ILE A 517 10.36 24.95 -20.30
N VAL A 518 11.05 25.99 -19.86
CA VAL A 518 10.44 27.20 -19.27
C VAL A 518 11.00 28.40 -19.98
N THR A 519 10.11 29.17 -20.63
CA THR A 519 10.45 30.39 -21.38
C THR A 519 9.83 31.59 -20.67
N ASN A 520 10.65 32.55 -20.26
CA ASN A 520 10.20 33.85 -19.80
C ASN A 520 10.08 34.78 -20.98
N ILE A 521 8.97 35.50 -21.08
CA ILE A 521 8.71 36.50 -22.15
C ILE A 521 8.53 37.84 -21.45
N PRO A 522 9.63 38.56 -21.11
CA PRO A 522 9.57 39.76 -20.28
C PRO A 522 8.72 40.87 -20.90
N ALA A 523 8.81 41.07 -22.21
CA ALA A 523 8.05 42.07 -22.93
C ALA A 523 6.52 41.92 -22.76
N LEU A 524 6.05 40.68 -22.58
CA LEU A 524 4.63 40.36 -22.37
C LEU A 524 4.30 40.06 -20.90
N ARG A 525 5.28 40.09 -19.99
CA ARG A 525 5.14 39.58 -18.60
C ARG A 525 4.46 38.22 -18.58
N MET A 526 4.97 37.32 -19.38
CA MET A 526 4.44 35.93 -19.52
C MET A 526 5.52 34.90 -19.26
N VAL A 527 5.08 33.77 -18.71
CA VAL A 527 5.90 32.58 -18.54
C VAL A 527 5.20 31.41 -19.24
N ALA A 528 5.87 30.82 -20.21
CA ALA A 528 5.41 29.61 -20.88
C ALA A 528 6.20 28.42 -20.33
N SER A 529 5.54 27.36 -19.91
CA SER A 529 6.17 26.11 -19.54
C SER A 529 5.59 24.97 -20.35
N PHE A 530 6.48 24.10 -20.83
CA PHE A 530 6.15 22.91 -21.57
C PHE A 530 6.85 21.72 -20.89
N SER A 531 6.14 20.62 -20.72
CA SER A 531 6.71 19.39 -20.19
C SER A 531 6.31 18.21 -21.05
N THR A 532 7.26 17.33 -21.26
CA THR A 532 7.02 16.07 -21.96
C THR A 532 7.62 14.91 -21.19
N GLN A 533 6.86 13.84 -21.09
CA GLN A 533 7.28 12.57 -20.50
C GLN A 533 7.26 11.50 -21.57
N ALA A 534 8.38 10.81 -21.74
CA ALA A 534 8.46 9.63 -22.59
C ALA A 534 8.79 8.40 -21.74
N ILE A 535 7.96 7.37 -21.84
CA ILE A 535 8.22 6.03 -21.32
C ILE A 535 8.65 5.17 -22.50
N TRP A 536 9.97 4.99 -22.65
CA TRP A 536 10.58 4.30 -23.78
C TRP A 536 10.49 2.80 -23.67
N TYR A 537 10.53 2.29 -22.44
CA TYR A 537 10.58 0.89 -22.15
C TYR A 537 9.77 0.60 -20.88
N ASN A 538 8.81 -0.28 -21.00
CA ASN A 538 8.05 -0.79 -19.86
C ASN A 538 7.85 -2.30 -20.06
N TYR A 539 8.43 -3.08 -19.16
CA TYR A 539 8.56 -4.52 -19.29
C TYR A 539 8.14 -5.21 -18.00
N THR A 540 7.31 -6.19 -18.12
CA THR A 540 6.91 -7.06 -17.01
C THR A 540 7.06 -8.51 -17.41
N LYS A 541 7.65 -9.31 -16.54
CA LYS A 541 7.79 -10.76 -16.73
C LYS A 541 7.62 -11.48 -15.41
N SER A 542 6.75 -12.49 -15.41
CA SER A 542 6.71 -13.51 -14.36
C SER A 542 7.59 -14.68 -14.77
N ASN A 543 8.59 -14.98 -13.96
CA ASN A 543 9.45 -16.13 -14.18
C ASN A 543 8.92 -17.30 -13.37
N ASN A 544 8.37 -18.28 -14.06
CA ASN A 544 7.89 -19.53 -13.50
C ASN A 544 8.72 -20.66 -14.15
N PRO A 545 9.91 -20.96 -13.62
CA PRO A 545 10.74 -22.02 -14.19
C PRO A 545 10.04 -23.38 -14.10
N PRO A 546 10.40 -24.35 -14.93
CA PRO A 546 9.95 -25.70 -14.73
C PRO A 546 10.37 -26.17 -13.33
N MET A 547 9.47 -26.84 -12.64
CA MET A 547 9.72 -27.33 -11.27
C MET A 547 9.18 -28.73 -11.13
N ASP A 548 10.04 -29.64 -10.70
CA ASP A 548 9.62 -30.92 -10.20
C ASP A 548 9.18 -30.78 -8.74
N PRO A 549 8.19 -31.57 -8.31
CA PRO A 549 7.80 -31.63 -6.92
C PRO A 549 8.93 -32.24 -6.08
N ILE A 550 9.14 -31.70 -4.88
CA ILE A 550 10.18 -32.17 -3.95
C ILE A 550 9.60 -32.92 -2.76
N GLY A 551 8.30 -32.88 -2.56
CA GLY A 551 7.63 -33.56 -1.46
C GLY A 551 6.11 -33.34 -1.50
N TRP A 552 5.44 -33.93 -0.53
CA TRP A 552 4.02 -33.68 -0.27
C TRP A 552 3.74 -33.61 1.24
N ILE A 553 2.67 -32.92 1.59
CA ILE A 553 2.17 -32.84 2.96
C ILE A 553 0.87 -33.64 3.02
N ASP A 554 0.84 -34.65 3.86
CA ASP A 554 -0.32 -35.51 4.02
C ASP A 554 -1.40 -34.86 4.92
N THR A 555 -2.58 -35.46 5.02
CA THR A 555 -3.73 -35.00 5.81
C THR A 555 -3.46 -34.97 7.32
N ASP A 556 -2.47 -35.71 7.81
CA ASP A 556 -1.95 -35.61 9.18
C ASP A 556 -0.89 -34.53 9.37
N LEU A 557 -0.63 -33.70 8.29
CA LEU A 557 0.39 -32.66 8.21
C LEU A 557 1.84 -33.19 8.19
N SER A 558 2.06 -34.49 8.08
CA SER A 558 3.39 -35.05 7.87
C SER A 558 3.95 -34.69 6.50
N TYR A 559 5.23 -34.35 6.44
CA TYR A 559 5.95 -34.08 5.21
C TYR A 559 6.65 -35.36 4.73
N HIS A 560 6.49 -35.66 3.47
CA HIS A 560 7.14 -36.79 2.78
C HIS A 560 7.98 -36.25 1.63
N GLU A 561 9.21 -36.74 1.53
CA GLU A 561 10.13 -36.38 0.44
C GLU A 561 9.81 -37.18 -0.83
N ILE A 562 9.93 -36.57 -1.99
CA ILE A 562 9.85 -37.19 -3.30
C ILE A 562 11.28 -37.46 -3.77
N THR A 563 11.61 -38.75 -3.91
CA THR A 563 12.93 -39.17 -4.35
C THR A 563 13.09 -39.12 -5.88
N ALA A 564 14.34 -39.17 -6.36
CA ALA A 564 14.63 -39.21 -7.79
C ALA A 564 14.02 -40.44 -8.49
N ASP A 565 13.99 -41.60 -7.79
CA ASP A 565 13.40 -42.82 -8.33
C ASP A 565 11.88 -42.70 -8.50
N MET A 566 11.20 -42.08 -7.55
CA MET A 566 9.75 -41.77 -7.66
C MET A 566 9.45 -40.85 -8.86
N LEU A 567 10.33 -39.88 -9.13
CA LEU A 567 10.19 -39.00 -10.28
C LEU A 567 10.50 -39.65 -11.61
N ALA A 568 11.37 -40.67 -11.61
CA ALA A 568 11.74 -41.45 -12.79
C ALA A 568 10.66 -42.46 -13.22
N ASP A 569 9.86 -42.93 -12.26
CA ASP A 569 8.74 -43.84 -12.55
C ASP A 569 7.53 -43.02 -13.09
N GLU A 570 7.27 -43.19 -14.38
CA GLU A 570 6.16 -42.54 -15.08
C GLU A 570 4.77 -42.92 -14.55
N ASN A 571 4.66 -44.08 -13.88
CA ASN A 571 3.41 -44.62 -13.36
C ASN A 571 3.23 -44.39 -11.86
N TYR A 572 4.20 -43.74 -11.20
CA TYR A 572 4.14 -43.51 -9.77
C TYR A 572 2.95 -42.62 -9.38
N LYS A 573 2.20 -43.09 -8.40
CA LYS A 573 1.00 -42.38 -7.89
C LYS A 573 1.06 -42.24 -6.39
N ILE A 574 0.64 -41.07 -5.90
CA ILE A 574 0.41 -40.79 -4.49
C ILE A 574 -1.10 -40.68 -4.30
N LYS A 575 -1.71 -41.60 -3.53
CA LYS A 575 -3.18 -41.59 -3.29
C LYS A 575 -3.98 -41.49 -4.60
N GLY A 576 -3.62 -42.23 -5.62
CA GLY A 576 -4.29 -42.23 -6.91
C GLY A 576 -3.92 -41.09 -7.87
N VAL A 577 -3.20 -40.07 -7.41
CA VAL A 577 -2.76 -38.93 -8.21
C VAL A 577 -1.41 -39.20 -8.87
N SER A 578 -1.30 -39.06 -10.19
CA SER A 578 -0.03 -39.23 -10.91
C SER A 578 1.00 -38.17 -10.54
N LEU A 579 2.21 -38.61 -10.15
CA LEU A 579 3.30 -37.70 -9.83
C LEU A 579 3.82 -36.96 -11.08
N LYS A 580 3.79 -37.58 -12.24
CA LYS A 580 4.16 -36.98 -13.54
C LYS A 580 3.30 -35.76 -13.85
N SER A 581 2.00 -35.78 -13.54
CA SER A 581 1.09 -34.67 -13.78
C SER A 581 1.35 -33.48 -12.86
N GLN A 582 2.12 -33.65 -11.79
CA GLN A 582 2.47 -32.57 -10.83
C GLN A 582 3.70 -31.79 -11.25
N ARG A 583 4.41 -32.17 -12.31
CA ARG A 583 5.51 -31.35 -12.84
C ARG A 583 4.98 -30.04 -13.39
N LYS A 584 5.51 -28.93 -12.89
CA LYS A 584 5.15 -27.60 -13.39
C LYS A 584 5.97 -27.29 -14.64
N ASN A 585 5.30 -27.22 -15.76
CA ASN A 585 5.89 -26.70 -16.98
C ASN A 585 5.95 -25.15 -16.95
N PRO A 586 6.94 -24.53 -17.62
CA PRO A 586 7.00 -23.09 -17.71
C PRO A 586 5.79 -22.58 -18.53
N LYS A 587 4.71 -22.27 -17.85
CA LYS A 587 3.59 -21.51 -18.40
C LYS A 587 3.88 -20.01 -18.19
N ASP A 588 3.58 -19.18 -19.15
CA ASP A 588 3.51 -17.73 -19.00
C ASP A 588 4.83 -16.97 -18.81
N ASN A 589 5.95 -17.53 -19.25
CA ASN A 589 7.22 -16.77 -19.28
C ASN A 589 7.30 -15.73 -20.41
N VAL A 590 6.22 -15.50 -21.15
CA VAL A 590 6.17 -14.50 -22.21
C VAL A 590 6.14 -13.11 -21.58
N PRO A 591 7.16 -12.27 -21.84
CA PRO A 591 7.18 -10.94 -21.25
C PRO A 591 6.11 -10.04 -21.90
N SER A 592 5.47 -9.23 -21.07
CA SER A 592 4.67 -8.10 -21.54
C SER A 592 5.58 -6.90 -21.78
N LYS A 593 5.59 -6.38 -22.97
CA LYS A 593 6.33 -5.15 -23.35
C LYS A 593 5.34 -4.11 -23.81
N ALA A 594 5.15 -3.06 -22.99
CA ALA A 594 4.32 -1.96 -23.42
C ALA A 594 5.04 -1.12 -24.49
N PRO A 595 4.33 -0.68 -25.55
CA PRO A 595 4.88 0.27 -26.51
C PRO A 595 5.24 1.61 -25.86
N ILE A 596 5.99 2.43 -26.57
CA ILE A 596 6.36 3.77 -26.10
C ILE A 596 5.08 4.58 -25.77
N THR A 597 5.10 5.23 -24.59
CA THR A 597 4.07 6.19 -24.20
C THR A 597 4.69 7.58 -24.18
N TRP A 598 4.05 8.54 -24.82
CA TRP A 598 4.53 9.91 -24.85
C TRP A 598 3.40 10.87 -24.47
N LEU A 599 3.62 11.65 -23.41
CA LEU A 599 2.68 12.60 -22.85
C LEU A 599 3.26 14.01 -22.90
N MET A 600 2.48 14.99 -23.32
CA MET A 600 2.90 16.39 -23.40
C MET A 600 1.89 17.31 -22.72
N SER A 601 2.39 18.24 -21.92
CA SER A 601 1.57 19.22 -21.18
C SER A 601 2.17 20.63 -21.31
N GLY A 602 1.33 21.63 -21.24
CA GLY A 602 1.75 23.02 -21.33
C GLY A 602 1.00 23.93 -20.36
N ARG A 603 1.67 25.01 -19.96
CA ARG A 603 1.10 26.06 -19.13
C ARG A 603 1.61 27.42 -19.61
N LEU A 604 0.70 28.39 -19.71
CA LEU A 604 0.99 29.76 -20.02
C LEU A 604 0.47 30.65 -18.89
N THR A 605 1.36 31.40 -18.25
CA THR A 605 1.02 32.29 -17.15
C THR A 605 1.26 33.73 -17.59
N LYS A 606 0.26 34.58 -17.41
CA LYS A 606 0.35 36.04 -17.57
C LYS A 606 0.37 36.69 -16.20
N GLU A 607 1.41 37.44 -15.90
CA GLU A 607 1.52 38.24 -14.68
C GLU A 607 0.81 39.56 -14.85
N LEU A 608 0.01 39.96 -13.87
CA LEU A 608 -0.77 41.21 -13.81
C LEU A 608 -0.12 42.20 -12.83
N GLY A 609 1.19 42.25 -12.83
CA GLY A 609 1.98 43.10 -11.92
C GLY A 609 1.89 42.57 -10.47
N ASN A 610 1.67 43.52 -9.53
CA ASN A 610 1.59 43.19 -8.10
C ASN A 610 0.23 42.61 -7.70
N ILE A 611 -0.76 42.64 -8.59
CA ILE A 611 -2.13 42.21 -8.30
C ILE A 611 -2.22 40.69 -8.28
N GLY A 612 -1.46 40.02 -9.14
CA GLY A 612 -1.52 38.55 -9.28
C GLY A 612 -1.28 38.11 -10.72
N GLY A 613 -1.98 37.07 -11.17
CA GLY A 613 -1.85 36.56 -12.53
C GLY A 613 -2.95 35.62 -12.97
N ILE A 614 -2.89 35.24 -14.23
CA ILE A 614 -3.76 34.23 -14.83
C ILE A 614 -2.91 33.20 -15.54
N SER A 615 -3.21 31.94 -15.31
CA SER A 615 -2.55 30.81 -15.97
C SER A 615 -3.57 29.99 -16.74
N PHE A 616 -3.23 29.65 -17.97
CA PHE A 616 -3.91 28.64 -18.77
C PHE A 616 -3.03 27.39 -18.76
N TYR A 617 -3.60 26.25 -18.49
CA TYR A 617 -2.87 24.98 -18.55
C TYR A 617 -3.65 23.92 -19.31
N ALA A 618 -2.92 23.04 -19.97
CA ALA A 618 -3.47 21.87 -20.61
C ALA A 618 -2.54 20.68 -20.37
N ASN A 619 -3.11 19.62 -19.84
CA ASN A 619 -2.40 18.38 -19.57
C ASN A 619 -2.71 17.38 -20.67
N ASN A 620 -1.70 16.59 -21.07
CA ASN A 620 -1.82 15.59 -22.12
C ASN A 620 -2.41 16.17 -23.43
N ILE A 621 -1.94 17.38 -23.83
CA ILE A 621 -2.34 18.06 -25.09
C ILE A 621 -2.09 17.13 -26.27
N LEU A 622 -0.93 16.50 -26.28
CA LEU A 622 -0.57 15.44 -27.17
C LEU A 622 -0.21 14.21 -26.34
N PHE A 623 -0.79 13.09 -26.69
CA PHE A 623 -0.44 11.81 -26.09
C PHE A 623 -0.35 10.75 -27.18
N TYR A 624 0.72 10.00 -27.15
CA TYR A 624 0.93 8.85 -28.00
C TYR A 624 0.93 7.61 -27.12
N GLU A 625 -0.10 6.80 -27.22
CA GLU A 625 -0.33 5.64 -26.39
C GLU A 625 -0.90 4.47 -27.20
N PRO A 626 -0.07 3.79 -27.98
CA PRO A 626 -0.50 2.65 -28.78
C PRO A 626 -1.09 1.54 -27.92
N PHE A 627 -1.97 0.73 -28.50
CA PHE A 627 -2.52 -0.45 -27.87
C PHE A 627 -1.41 -1.39 -27.38
N LEU A 628 -1.63 -1.98 -26.22
CA LEU A 628 -0.80 -3.07 -25.69
C LEU A 628 -1.30 -4.39 -26.25
N LYS A 629 -0.44 -5.14 -26.90
CA LYS A 629 -0.73 -6.53 -27.28
C LYS A 629 -0.58 -7.41 -26.05
N ASN A 630 -1.66 -8.04 -25.61
CA ASN A 630 -1.58 -9.05 -24.56
C ASN A 630 -0.85 -10.28 -25.10
N SER A 631 0.23 -10.65 -24.43
CA SER A 631 1.10 -11.76 -24.86
C SER A 631 0.46 -13.14 -24.74
N THR A 632 -0.53 -13.30 -23.88
CA THR A 632 -1.19 -14.58 -23.61
C THR A 632 -2.43 -14.78 -24.48
N SER A 633 -3.30 -13.76 -24.57
CA SER A 633 -4.56 -13.83 -25.33
C SER A 633 -4.46 -13.32 -26.77
N ASN A 634 -3.32 -12.76 -27.16
CA ASN A 634 -3.08 -12.12 -28.45
C ASN A 634 -4.04 -10.96 -28.77
N THR A 635 -4.77 -10.45 -27.77
CA THR A 635 -5.71 -9.34 -27.89
C THR A 635 -5.02 -8.00 -27.75
N LEU A 636 -5.60 -6.96 -28.36
CA LEU A 636 -5.16 -5.59 -28.19
C LEU A 636 -5.93 -4.96 -27.04
N VAL A 637 -5.20 -4.42 -26.04
CA VAL A 637 -5.74 -3.76 -24.87
C VAL A 637 -5.48 -2.27 -24.98
N GLN A 638 -6.53 -1.47 -24.87
CA GLN A 638 -6.40 -0.02 -24.81
C GLN A 638 -5.76 0.35 -23.46
N ARG A 639 -4.79 1.28 -23.51
CA ARG A 639 -4.19 1.85 -22.31
C ARG A 639 -4.79 3.23 -22.07
N ASN A 640 -4.99 3.57 -20.81
CA ASN A 640 -5.51 4.87 -20.39
C ASN A 640 -4.57 5.44 -19.32
N THR A 641 -3.38 5.89 -19.72
CA THR A 641 -2.39 6.49 -18.80
C THR A 641 -2.66 7.97 -18.52
N GLY A 642 -3.44 8.64 -19.35
CA GLY A 642 -3.83 10.02 -19.10
C GLY A 642 -4.91 10.49 -20.04
N SER A 643 -5.85 11.27 -19.53
CA SER A 643 -6.86 11.96 -20.31
C SER A 643 -6.44 13.41 -20.55
N PHE A 644 -6.81 13.97 -21.70
CA PHE A 644 -6.68 15.40 -21.94
C PHE A 644 -7.50 16.20 -20.91
N SER A 645 -6.87 17.19 -20.30
CA SER A 645 -7.56 18.15 -19.44
C SER A 645 -6.97 19.55 -19.63
N PHE A 646 -7.79 20.56 -19.48
CA PHE A 646 -7.36 21.96 -19.52
C PHE A 646 -8.07 22.74 -18.44
N GLY A 647 -7.48 23.88 -18.08
CA GLY A 647 -8.07 24.73 -17.05
C GLY A 647 -7.44 26.13 -17.02
N VAL A 648 -8.05 26.96 -16.20
CA VAL A 648 -7.61 28.32 -15.92
C VAL A 648 -7.44 28.47 -14.42
N GLU A 649 -6.37 29.13 -14.03
CA GLU A 649 -6.07 29.48 -12.64
C GLU A 649 -5.91 30.98 -12.54
N LEU A 650 -6.64 31.59 -11.64
CA LEU A 650 -6.50 33.00 -11.26
C LEU A 650 -5.88 33.04 -9.87
N PHE A 651 -4.85 33.86 -9.68
CA PHE A 651 -4.26 34.06 -8.37
C PHE A 651 -4.09 35.56 -8.10
N PHE A 652 -4.32 35.95 -6.87
CA PHE A 652 -4.23 37.32 -6.41
C PHE A 652 -3.31 37.43 -5.21
N ASN A 653 -2.49 38.47 -5.19
CA ASN A 653 -1.63 38.85 -4.07
C ASN A 653 -2.41 39.76 -3.14
N LEU A 654 -2.78 39.30 -1.94
CA LEU A 654 -3.57 40.02 -0.95
C LEU A 654 -2.70 40.69 0.11
#